data_be3e9bc64ea00176beed121ba00b93f0
#
_entry.id   be3e9bc64ea00176beed121ba00b93f0
#
_cell.length_a   1.000
_cell.length_b   1.000
_cell.length_c   1.000
_cell.angle_alpha   90.00
_cell.angle_beta   90.00
_cell.angle_gamma   90.00
#
_symmetry.space_group_name_H-M   'P 1'
#
loop_
_entity.id
_entity.type
_entity.pdbx_description
1 polymer ?
#
loop_
_entity_poly.entity_id
_entity_poly.type
_entity_poly.pdbx_seq_one_letter_code
_entity_poly.pdbx_strand_id
1 'polypeptide(L)'
;MTEIKEIDTIPDEPTADRPENRRKKRQTTPFLKPRDGLLIAFFVPVLVMICIFVQRGIFPFGERCFLRTDMYHQYAPFFSEFQYKLRTGGSLLYSWDVGMGVNFAALYAYYLASPLNWLILLCPKKFIIEFMTIMIVLKIGLSGLSFAWYLKKHSQNCILGVGFFGIFYALSGYMAAYSWNIMWLDCILLFPLIVYGLERLVKEQKGMLYCVTLGLSILSNYYISIMTCLFLVLYFIALLIMEKPGPVRKYVDSCVRFGIYSLLSGGLAAGILLPEIYALQSTASGDFDFPKAWSSYFPIFDMIARHIGNVETEIGLDHWPNIYCGVAVFLFFLLYLACKKIAVKEKAVYCGLLLIFFASFSINALNFIWHGFHYPNSLPCRQSFIYIFLMLFICFRAYMYLDETPKKHIAIAFWGSACFVLLAEKLVTQEHFHFIVYYVAIIFLAAYAGLMYLYKDGKRTVCGFLALTLVAIEASINMSVTSVTTTSRESYTSDNEEVRILKDSLQPASDFYRVEKKTRKTKNDGAWMNFPSVSLFSSTANADLSKFFKKLGCESSTNAYSITGSTPFVDSIFSVKYALYSEAVSNTELMMYLRESCGTYLYENLYTLPLGFVLSSDIEENWQYEMDNPAEVQNDLCLVSGADEVLVDAGGTVNKNTFTFTPDEMGEYYVFVMNKKVKTVKAELPTGQKSFSNVDRGYLLELGTLAPGTEVKLTADEAGEQLNAIAYRFSEDAMIQVYDRLNQSPMHLTSWKDTKLSGTVSAAKAGMLFTSIPFDKGWTVKVDGEKVETRKAFGAFLAIDVSAGDHVIDFSYFPKGLKTGGLISGGSIVILILLWFLRREMERREARKRMEQIRNMQQEAEDDPDEEPEFEEIPDLDDEDLTDTINNRKATTEEQL
;
A
#
# COMPACT_ATOMS: atom_id res chain seq x y z
N MET A 1 20.34 77.27 -58.56
CA MET A 1 21.29 77.17 -59.65
C MET A 1 21.38 75.68 -59.97
N THR A 2 20.59 75.36 -60.92
CA THR A 2 20.88 75.05 -62.33
C THR A 2 21.37 73.65 -62.49
N GLU A 3 20.72 72.81 -63.08
CA GLU A 3 20.02 72.49 -64.36
C GLU A 3 20.45 71.06 -64.77
N ILE A 4 19.54 70.17 -65.00
CA ILE A 4 18.90 69.75 -66.25
C ILE A 4 19.87 69.13 -67.28
N LYS A 5 19.57 67.90 -67.65
CA LYS A 5 19.11 67.30 -68.91
C LYS A 5 19.32 65.77 -68.88
N GLU A 6 18.36 64.93 -68.93
CA GLU A 6 17.60 64.36 -70.12
C GLU A 6 18.48 63.87 -71.30
N ILE A 7 17.91 62.66 -71.75
CA ILE A 7 18.02 62.01 -73.08
C ILE A 7 18.98 60.83 -73.13
N ASP A 8 18.72 59.67 -73.62
CA ASP A 8 17.66 59.10 -74.42
C ASP A 8 17.72 57.54 -74.32
N THR A 9 16.61 56.94 -74.61
CA THR A 9 16.29 55.58 -74.96
C THR A 9 17.17 54.97 -76.07
N ILE A 10 17.41 53.63 -75.97
CA ILE A 10 17.20 52.60 -77.02
C ILE A 10 17.35 51.19 -76.41
N PRO A 11 16.60 50.19 -76.94
CA PRO A 11 16.22 48.97 -76.25
C PRO A 11 16.98 47.70 -76.65
N ASP A 12 16.72 46.65 -75.91
CA ASP A 12 16.76 45.18 -76.24
C ASP A 12 18.09 44.44 -76.27
N GLU A 13 18.18 43.45 -75.39
CA GLU A 13 18.10 42.02 -75.77
C GLU A 13 18.19 41.15 -74.53
N PRO A 14 17.61 39.95 -74.54
CA PRO A 14 17.38 39.16 -73.36
C PRO A 14 18.61 38.31 -72.93
N THR A 15 19.09 38.56 -71.73
CA THR A 15 20.15 37.74 -71.16
C THR A 15 19.56 36.67 -70.25
N ALA A 16 19.95 35.55 -70.61
CA ALA A 16 19.75 34.20 -69.94
C ALA A 16 19.56 34.22 -68.45
N ASP A 17 18.59 33.44 -68.03
CA ASP A 17 18.31 32.91 -66.69
C ASP A 17 19.58 32.52 -65.91
N ARG A 18 19.91 33.27 -64.87
CA ARG A 18 20.77 32.76 -63.79
C ARG A 18 19.88 32.02 -62.81
N PRO A 19 20.19 30.78 -62.45
CA PRO A 19 19.41 30.06 -61.46
C PRO A 19 19.52 30.77 -60.13
N GLU A 20 18.41 31.33 -59.65
CA GLU A 20 18.24 31.74 -58.27
C GLU A 20 18.67 30.61 -57.32
N ASN A 21 19.73 30.86 -56.60
CA ASN A 21 20.23 29.98 -55.54
C ASN A 21 19.17 29.99 -54.44
N ARG A 22 18.12 29.16 -54.60
CA ARG A 22 17.21 28.77 -53.50
C ARG A 22 18.09 28.11 -52.45
N ARG A 23 18.64 28.89 -51.50
CA ARG A 23 19.12 28.38 -50.24
C ARG A 23 17.98 27.59 -49.66
N LYS A 24 18.02 26.23 -49.79
CA LYS A 24 17.24 25.31 -48.98
C LYS A 24 17.44 25.76 -47.55
N LYS A 25 16.46 26.41 -46.94
CA LYS A 25 16.41 26.52 -45.47
C LYS A 25 16.66 25.12 -44.96
N ARG A 26 17.86 24.89 -44.41
CA ARG A 26 18.11 23.69 -43.60
C ARG A 26 16.99 23.64 -42.59
N GLN A 27 16.05 22.72 -42.76
CA GLN A 27 15.14 22.34 -41.68
C GLN A 27 16.04 21.89 -40.54
N THR A 28 16.28 22.76 -39.59
CA THR A 28 16.93 22.40 -38.33
C THR A 28 15.99 21.41 -37.67
N THR A 29 16.37 20.14 -37.63
CA THR A 29 15.67 19.15 -36.86
C THR A 29 15.48 19.72 -35.44
N PRO A 30 14.28 19.73 -34.90
CA PRO A 30 14.05 20.30 -33.59
C PRO A 30 14.98 19.59 -32.58
N PHE A 31 15.64 20.36 -31.74
CA PHE A 31 16.65 19.87 -30.78
C PHE A 31 16.04 18.84 -29.81
N LEU A 32 14.76 18.97 -29.49
CA LEU A 32 14.01 18.03 -28.64
C LEU A 32 12.99 17.26 -29.50
N LYS A 33 12.90 15.96 -29.25
CA LYS A 33 11.91 15.06 -29.85
C LYS A 33 10.72 14.86 -28.90
N PRO A 34 9.52 14.52 -29.39
CA PRO A 34 8.35 14.28 -28.54
C PRO A 34 8.52 13.22 -27.43
N ARG A 35 9.49 12.30 -27.58
CA ARG A 35 9.84 11.30 -26.56
C ARG A 35 10.64 11.87 -25.38
N ASP A 36 11.36 12.99 -25.60
CA ASP A 36 12.30 13.52 -24.59
C ASP A 36 11.56 14.04 -23.35
N GLY A 37 10.37 14.60 -23.51
CA GLY A 37 9.50 14.97 -22.37
C GLY A 37 9.11 13.79 -21.49
N LEU A 38 8.88 12.62 -22.10
CA LEU A 38 8.59 11.37 -21.36
C LEU A 38 9.82 10.87 -20.60
N LEU A 39 10.99 10.92 -21.25
CA LEU A 39 12.25 10.51 -20.60
C LEU A 39 12.60 11.43 -19.43
N ILE A 40 12.41 12.75 -19.58
CA ILE A 40 12.58 13.73 -18.50
C ILE A 40 11.68 13.37 -17.31
N ALA A 41 10.39 13.11 -17.57
CA ALA A 41 9.41 12.79 -16.53
C ALA A 41 9.71 11.47 -15.80
N PHE A 42 10.46 10.56 -16.40
CA PHE A 42 10.90 9.33 -15.77
C PHE A 42 12.24 9.49 -15.04
N PHE A 43 13.27 9.97 -15.74
CA PHE A 43 14.64 9.94 -15.22
C PHE A 43 14.92 11.03 -14.17
N VAL A 44 14.30 12.22 -14.26
CA VAL A 44 14.55 13.29 -13.27
C VAL A 44 14.04 12.87 -11.88
N PRO A 45 12.81 12.35 -11.71
CA PRO A 45 12.38 11.83 -10.40
C PRO A 45 13.26 10.70 -9.86
N VAL A 46 13.66 9.76 -10.72
CA VAL A 46 14.58 8.67 -10.34
C VAL A 46 15.90 9.21 -9.81
N LEU A 47 16.51 10.17 -10.52
CA LEU A 47 17.77 10.80 -10.11
C LEU A 47 17.63 11.57 -8.79
N VAL A 48 16.53 12.32 -8.62
CA VAL A 48 16.26 13.03 -7.35
C VAL A 48 16.18 12.06 -6.18
N MET A 49 15.46 10.95 -6.33
CA MET A 49 15.36 9.93 -5.28
C MET A 49 16.71 9.28 -4.98
N ILE A 50 17.52 8.98 -6.01
CA ILE A 50 18.88 8.46 -5.83
C ILE A 50 19.74 9.48 -5.06
N CYS A 51 19.69 10.77 -5.40
CA CYS A 51 20.41 11.82 -4.68
C CYS A 51 20.01 11.89 -3.20
N ILE A 52 18.71 11.76 -2.89
CA ILE A 52 18.22 11.71 -1.51
C ILE A 52 18.77 10.48 -0.79
N PHE A 53 18.80 9.33 -1.45
CA PHE A 53 19.34 8.10 -0.84
C PHE A 53 20.84 8.19 -0.59
N VAL A 54 21.60 8.81 -1.50
CA VAL A 54 23.03 9.13 -1.29
C VAL A 54 23.21 10.03 -0.07
N GLN A 55 22.43 11.11 0.01
CA GLN A 55 22.48 12.05 1.15
C GLN A 55 22.14 11.37 2.49
N ARG A 56 21.20 10.43 2.48
CA ARG A 56 20.74 9.71 3.67
C ARG A 56 21.62 8.50 4.03
N GLY A 57 22.63 8.17 3.21
CA GLY A 57 23.50 7.03 3.43
C GLY A 57 22.79 5.68 3.32
N ILE A 58 21.79 5.58 2.42
CA ILE A 58 21.07 4.32 2.16
C ILE A 58 21.93 3.42 1.29
N PHE A 59 22.05 2.14 1.66
CA PHE A 59 22.82 1.14 0.91
C PHE A 59 22.44 1.11 -0.59
N PRO A 60 23.37 1.08 -1.54
CA PRO A 60 24.83 0.85 -1.40
C PRO A 60 25.67 2.10 -1.10
N PHE A 61 25.08 3.27 -0.87
CA PHE A 61 25.78 4.55 -0.65
C PHE A 61 26.19 4.76 0.81
N GLY A 62 25.82 3.86 1.71
CA GLY A 62 26.13 3.85 3.12
C GLY A 62 25.60 2.60 3.81
N GLU A 63 25.55 2.59 5.14
CA GLU A 63 25.19 1.42 5.97
C GLU A 63 23.75 1.44 6.46
N ARG A 64 22.95 2.39 5.97
CA ARG A 64 21.56 2.54 6.36
C ARG A 64 20.64 1.88 5.34
N CYS A 65 19.41 1.56 5.75
CA CYS A 65 18.36 1.10 4.85
C CYS A 65 17.11 1.97 4.98
N PHE A 66 16.30 1.96 3.91
CA PHE A 66 15.02 2.63 3.89
C PHE A 66 13.96 1.66 4.41
N LEU A 67 13.75 1.69 5.72
CA LEU A 67 12.66 0.97 6.39
C LEU A 67 11.98 1.94 7.36
N ARG A 68 10.70 2.19 7.13
CA ARG A 68 9.87 3.04 7.96
C ARG A 68 8.59 2.34 8.36
N THR A 69 8.15 2.49 9.61
CA THR A 69 6.85 2.01 10.11
C THR A 69 6.49 0.63 9.54
N ASP A 70 5.50 0.56 8.65
CA ASP A 70 5.03 -0.70 8.07
C ASP A 70 6.06 -1.37 7.15
N MET A 71 6.99 -0.63 6.55
CA MET A 71 8.11 -1.27 5.83
C MET A 71 8.98 -2.10 6.77
N TYR A 72 9.25 -1.57 7.97
CA TYR A 72 10.04 -2.24 8.99
C TYR A 72 9.30 -3.43 9.59
N HIS A 73 8.03 -3.21 9.96
CA HIS A 73 7.27 -4.17 10.75
C HIS A 73 6.50 -5.19 9.91
N GLN A 74 6.11 -4.86 8.66
CA GLN A 74 5.18 -5.65 7.84
C GLN A 74 5.75 -5.98 6.46
N TYR A 75 6.13 -4.97 5.64
CA TYR A 75 6.46 -5.23 4.24
C TYR A 75 7.73 -6.07 4.09
N ALA A 76 8.83 -5.75 4.78
CA ALA A 76 10.06 -6.52 4.68
C ALA A 76 9.85 -7.98 5.12
N PRO A 77 9.19 -8.29 6.26
CA PRO A 77 8.83 -9.65 6.64
C PRO A 77 7.97 -10.38 5.61
N PHE A 78 6.92 -9.73 5.10
CA PHE A 78 6.01 -10.39 4.16
C PHE A 78 6.64 -10.60 2.77
N PHE A 79 7.53 -9.70 2.33
CA PHE A 79 8.34 -9.92 1.13
C PHE A 79 9.33 -11.08 1.30
N SER A 80 9.90 -11.26 2.50
CA SER A 80 10.77 -12.40 2.82
C SER A 80 9.99 -13.71 2.73
N GLU A 81 8.82 -13.78 3.35
CA GLU A 81 7.96 -14.97 3.32
C GLU A 81 7.47 -15.27 1.90
N PHE A 82 7.06 -14.26 1.14
CA PHE A 82 6.67 -14.43 -0.26
C PHE A 82 7.81 -14.99 -1.11
N GLN A 83 9.03 -14.44 -0.99
CA GLN A 83 10.20 -14.97 -1.69
C GLN A 83 10.51 -16.42 -1.29
N TYR A 84 10.43 -16.71 0.02
CA TYR A 84 10.68 -18.04 0.55
C TYR A 84 9.73 -19.07 -0.06
N LYS A 85 8.42 -18.79 -0.03
CA LYS A 85 7.41 -19.66 -0.66
C LYS A 85 7.63 -19.85 -2.16
N LEU A 86 7.96 -18.80 -2.90
CA LEU A 86 8.25 -18.91 -4.33
C LEU A 86 9.47 -19.77 -4.62
N ARG A 87 10.51 -19.72 -3.77
CA ARG A 87 11.74 -20.48 -3.97
C ARG A 87 11.66 -21.94 -3.55
N THR A 88 10.90 -22.21 -2.50
CA THR A 88 10.72 -23.56 -1.95
C THR A 88 9.55 -24.31 -2.57
N GLY A 89 8.73 -23.64 -3.41
CA GLY A 89 7.49 -24.19 -3.94
C GLY A 89 6.39 -24.32 -2.89
N GLY A 90 6.46 -23.52 -1.83
CA GLY A 90 5.44 -23.41 -0.78
C GLY A 90 4.11 -22.89 -1.32
N SER A 91 3.02 -23.16 -0.59
CA SER A 91 1.70 -22.71 -1.00
C SER A 91 1.51 -21.22 -0.74
N LEU A 92 0.94 -20.49 -1.70
CA LEU A 92 0.51 -19.09 -1.54
C LEU A 92 -0.90 -18.98 -0.91
N LEU A 93 -1.48 -20.09 -0.44
CA LEU A 93 -2.82 -20.09 0.13
C LEU A 93 -2.79 -19.94 1.66
N TYR A 94 -1.79 -20.53 2.32
CA TYR A 94 -1.65 -20.51 3.78
C TYR A 94 -0.17 -20.40 4.18
N SER A 95 0.12 -19.73 5.27
CA SER A 95 1.47 -19.69 5.85
C SER A 95 1.43 -19.90 7.35
N TRP A 96 2.32 -20.78 7.84
CA TRP A 96 2.57 -21.01 9.27
C TRP A 96 3.61 -20.05 9.84
N ASP A 97 4.42 -19.44 8.98
CA ASP A 97 5.50 -18.53 9.36
C ASP A 97 5.00 -17.13 9.71
N VAL A 98 3.70 -16.88 9.58
CA VAL A 98 3.05 -15.60 9.85
C VAL A 98 2.03 -15.79 10.97
N GLY A 99 2.31 -15.25 12.16
CA GLY A 99 1.46 -15.38 13.32
C GLY A 99 1.19 -16.84 13.67
N MET A 100 0.03 -17.12 14.23
CA MET A 100 -0.43 -18.48 14.54
C MET A 100 -0.70 -19.36 13.30
N GLY A 101 -0.50 -18.81 12.10
CA GLY A 101 -0.92 -19.33 10.82
C GLY A 101 -2.02 -18.47 10.21
N VAL A 102 -1.85 -18.05 8.95
CA VAL A 102 -2.76 -17.11 8.29
C VAL A 102 -3.16 -17.54 6.89
N ASN A 103 -4.32 -17.06 6.46
CA ASN A 103 -4.73 -17.04 5.06
C ASN A 103 -3.73 -16.17 4.27
N PHE A 104 -2.70 -16.79 3.68
CA PHE A 104 -1.66 -16.08 2.97
C PHE A 104 -2.18 -15.49 1.65
N ALA A 105 -3.23 -16.05 1.05
CA ALA A 105 -3.85 -15.49 -0.14
C ALA A 105 -4.48 -14.11 0.15
N ALA A 106 -5.09 -13.92 1.32
CA ALA A 106 -5.59 -12.63 1.76
C ALA A 106 -4.45 -11.65 2.08
N LEU A 107 -3.43 -12.08 2.81
CA LEU A 107 -2.24 -11.27 3.07
C LEU A 107 -1.55 -10.84 1.76
N TYR A 108 -1.43 -11.75 0.79
CA TYR A 108 -0.91 -11.47 -0.54
C TYR A 108 -1.77 -10.42 -1.27
N ALA A 109 -3.09 -10.55 -1.21
CA ALA A 109 -4.02 -9.60 -1.84
C ALA A 109 -3.85 -8.17 -1.31
N TYR A 110 -3.61 -8.04 -0.01
CA TYR A 110 -3.45 -6.74 0.64
C TYR A 110 -2.06 -6.11 0.40
N TYR A 111 -0.97 -6.88 0.60
CA TYR A 111 0.40 -6.36 0.66
C TYR A 111 1.24 -6.60 -0.60
N LEU A 112 1.02 -7.70 -1.33
CA LEU A 112 2.00 -8.27 -2.25
C LEU A 112 1.52 -8.44 -3.69
N ALA A 113 0.26 -8.14 -3.98
CA ALA A 113 -0.39 -8.50 -5.26
C ALA A 113 0.09 -7.71 -6.48
N SER A 114 0.99 -6.73 -6.33
CA SER A 114 1.60 -6.05 -7.48
C SER A 114 2.32 -7.06 -8.41
N PRO A 115 2.04 -7.06 -9.72
CA PRO A 115 2.75 -7.91 -10.67
C PRO A 115 4.28 -7.70 -10.65
N LEU A 116 4.75 -6.49 -10.35
CA LEU A 116 6.18 -6.17 -10.25
C LEU A 116 6.85 -6.87 -9.06
N ASN A 117 6.10 -7.23 -8.02
CA ASN A 117 6.65 -7.91 -6.85
C ASN A 117 7.15 -9.33 -7.15
N TRP A 118 6.68 -9.97 -8.23
CA TRP A 118 7.17 -11.28 -8.68
C TRP A 118 8.65 -11.25 -9.13
N LEU A 119 9.17 -10.05 -9.45
CA LEU A 119 10.60 -9.87 -9.74
C LEU A 119 11.50 -10.20 -8.54
N ILE A 120 10.93 -10.31 -7.33
CA ILE A 120 11.65 -10.70 -6.11
C ILE A 120 12.28 -12.11 -6.24
N LEU A 121 11.75 -12.96 -7.09
CA LEU A 121 12.32 -14.28 -7.36
C LEU A 121 13.76 -14.18 -7.90
N LEU A 122 14.07 -13.11 -8.63
CA LEU A 122 15.40 -12.83 -9.17
C LEU A 122 16.36 -12.22 -8.14
N CYS A 123 15.82 -11.72 -7.01
CA CYS A 123 16.59 -11.03 -5.98
C CYS A 123 17.20 -12.04 -4.98
N PRO A 124 18.51 -11.97 -4.65
CA PRO A 124 19.06 -12.74 -3.54
C PRO A 124 18.40 -12.37 -2.19
N LYS A 125 18.19 -13.35 -1.29
CA LYS A 125 17.49 -13.15 0.00
C LYS A 125 18.07 -11.98 0.80
N LYS A 126 19.38 -11.82 0.84
CA LYS A 126 20.08 -10.75 1.57
C LYS A 126 19.79 -9.32 1.07
N PHE A 127 19.13 -9.17 -0.09
CA PHE A 127 18.84 -7.88 -0.73
C PHE A 127 17.34 -7.58 -0.85
N ILE A 128 16.49 -8.21 -0.05
CA ILE A 128 15.05 -7.98 -0.05
C ILE A 128 14.71 -6.50 0.23
N ILE A 129 15.42 -5.87 1.16
CA ILE A 129 15.24 -4.47 1.53
C ILE A 129 15.58 -3.55 0.34
N GLU A 130 16.72 -3.83 -0.30
CA GLU A 130 17.17 -3.09 -1.49
C GLU A 130 16.23 -3.30 -2.67
N PHE A 131 15.70 -4.51 -2.85
CA PHE A 131 14.67 -4.77 -3.85
C PHE A 131 13.45 -3.87 -3.67
N MET A 132 12.92 -3.78 -2.45
CA MET A 132 11.80 -2.89 -2.14
C MET A 132 12.13 -1.43 -2.45
N THR A 133 13.33 -0.98 -2.04
CA THR A 133 13.82 0.38 -2.30
C THR A 133 13.92 0.69 -3.79
N ILE A 134 14.46 -0.23 -4.59
CA ILE A 134 14.55 -0.10 -6.06
C ILE A 134 13.15 -0.07 -6.69
N MET A 135 12.22 -0.91 -6.23
CA MET A 135 10.84 -0.92 -6.72
C MET A 135 10.13 0.39 -6.44
N ILE A 136 10.34 1.01 -5.27
CA ILE A 136 9.78 2.33 -4.95
C ILE A 136 10.29 3.38 -5.93
N VAL A 137 11.60 3.47 -6.16
CA VAL A 137 12.19 4.43 -7.11
C VAL A 137 11.68 4.21 -8.52
N LEU A 138 11.59 2.95 -8.97
CA LEU A 138 11.06 2.59 -10.27
C LEU A 138 9.60 3.04 -10.43
N LYS A 139 8.75 2.76 -9.43
CA LYS A 139 7.32 3.13 -9.46
C LYS A 139 7.13 4.65 -9.42
N ILE A 140 7.97 5.40 -8.72
CA ILE A 140 7.98 6.88 -8.75
C ILE A 140 8.29 7.38 -10.16
N GLY A 141 9.34 6.87 -10.80
CA GLY A 141 9.68 7.22 -12.18
C GLY A 141 8.57 6.86 -13.17
N LEU A 142 7.97 5.66 -13.04
CA LEU A 142 6.84 5.21 -13.85
C LEU A 142 5.58 6.07 -13.65
N SER A 143 5.36 6.60 -12.45
CA SER A 143 4.25 7.52 -12.17
C SER A 143 4.41 8.83 -12.96
N GLY A 144 5.63 9.40 -12.97
CA GLY A 144 5.94 10.57 -13.79
C GLY A 144 5.77 10.30 -15.30
N LEU A 145 6.27 9.15 -15.76
CA LEU A 145 6.12 8.72 -17.15
C LEU A 145 4.67 8.56 -17.57
N SER A 146 3.85 7.92 -16.76
CA SER A 146 2.43 7.66 -17.08
C SER A 146 1.62 8.94 -17.14
N PHE A 147 1.86 9.88 -16.20
CA PHE A 147 1.21 11.18 -16.21
C PHE A 147 1.68 12.04 -17.41
N ALA A 148 2.98 12.05 -17.70
CA ALA A 148 3.53 12.70 -18.88
C ALA A 148 2.94 12.12 -20.18
N TRP A 149 2.79 10.82 -20.27
CA TRP A 149 2.15 10.16 -21.40
C TRP A 149 0.67 10.59 -21.54
N TYR A 150 -0.07 10.68 -20.44
CA TYR A 150 -1.43 11.22 -20.42
C TYR A 150 -1.48 12.64 -20.97
N LEU A 151 -0.61 13.52 -20.49
CA LEU A 151 -0.52 14.91 -20.96
C LEU A 151 -0.16 15.01 -22.45
N LYS A 152 0.76 14.15 -22.90
CA LYS A 152 1.15 14.09 -24.32
C LYS A 152 -0.03 13.73 -25.23
N LYS A 153 -0.96 12.88 -24.78
CA LYS A 153 -2.19 12.57 -25.54
C LYS A 153 -3.15 13.76 -25.65
N HIS A 154 -3.02 14.75 -24.77
CA HIS A 154 -3.82 15.99 -24.81
C HIS A 154 -3.09 17.14 -25.55
N SER A 155 -1.78 17.06 -25.79
CA SER A 155 -1.01 18.06 -26.54
C SER A 155 0.30 17.48 -27.07
N GLN A 156 0.43 17.40 -28.40
CA GLN A 156 1.63 16.86 -29.05
C GLN A 156 2.81 17.85 -29.07
N ASN A 157 2.56 19.15 -28.92
CA ASN A 157 3.55 20.21 -29.15
C ASN A 157 4.26 20.71 -27.87
N CYS A 158 3.83 20.30 -26.68
CA CYS A 158 4.33 20.81 -25.40
C CYS A 158 5.38 19.88 -24.76
N ILE A 159 6.49 19.59 -25.44
CA ILE A 159 7.48 18.57 -25.04
C ILE A 159 8.02 18.81 -23.62
N LEU A 160 8.52 20.00 -23.33
CA LEU A 160 9.06 20.32 -22.00
C LEU A 160 7.98 20.44 -20.93
N GLY A 161 6.80 20.99 -21.27
CA GLY A 161 5.67 21.06 -20.34
C GLY A 161 5.23 19.69 -19.85
N VAL A 162 5.17 18.71 -20.74
CA VAL A 162 4.89 17.31 -20.40
C VAL A 162 5.90 16.78 -19.35
N GLY A 163 7.19 17.10 -19.53
CA GLY A 163 8.25 16.76 -18.58
C GLY A 163 8.07 17.43 -17.22
N PHE A 164 7.81 18.75 -17.20
CA PHE A 164 7.66 19.53 -15.95
C PHE A 164 6.53 19.01 -15.07
N PHE A 165 5.36 18.87 -15.65
CA PHE A 165 4.19 18.40 -14.92
C PHE A 165 4.31 16.91 -14.53
N GLY A 166 5.00 16.08 -15.34
CA GLY A 166 5.37 14.72 -14.99
C GLY A 166 6.26 14.64 -13.75
N ILE A 167 7.26 15.53 -13.63
CA ILE A 167 8.13 15.62 -12.44
C ILE A 167 7.30 16.01 -11.20
N PHE A 168 6.45 17.02 -11.30
CA PHE A 168 5.61 17.44 -10.17
C PHE A 168 4.62 16.37 -9.72
N TYR A 169 4.09 15.56 -10.63
CA TYR A 169 3.26 14.41 -10.27
C TYR A 169 4.06 13.35 -9.51
N ALA A 170 5.23 12.98 -10.02
CA ALA A 170 6.10 11.95 -9.45
C ALA A 170 6.72 12.36 -8.11
N LEU A 171 6.98 13.66 -7.88
CA LEU A 171 7.63 14.20 -6.68
C LEU A 171 6.70 15.14 -5.89
N SER A 172 5.42 14.85 -5.93
CA SER A 172 4.38 15.58 -5.19
C SER A 172 4.47 15.36 -3.68
N GLY A 173 3.74 16.17 -2.91
CA GLY A 173 3.59 16.00 -1.47
C GLY A 173 3.03 14.63 -1.08
N TYR A 174 2.14 14.07 -1.91
CA TYR A 174 1.69 12.68 -1.73
C TYR A 174 2.84 11.68 -1.78
N MET A 175 3.72 11.79 -2.78
CA MET A 175 4.87 10.91 -2.90
C MET A 175 5.90 11.14 -1.79
N ALA A 176 6.11 12.39 -1.38
CA ALA A 176 6.96 12.70 -0.24
C ALA A 176 6.47 12.05 1.06
N ALA A 177 5.15 12.03 1.29
CA ALA A 177 4.54 11.42 2.47
C ALA A 177 4.46 9.89 2.41
N TYR A 178 4.09 9.33 1.24
CA TYR A 178 3.57 7.96 1.14
C TYR A 178 4.37 7.04 0.21
N SER A 179 5.50 7.45 -0.38
CA SER A 179 6.27 6.60 -1.29
C SER A 179 6.77 5.30 -0.66
N TRP A 180 6.91 5.26 0.64
CA TRP A 180 7.27 4.06 1.39
C TRP A 180 6.15 3.00 1.41
N ASN A 181 4.89 3.36 1.15
CA ASN A 181 3.78 2.41 0.97
C ASN A 181 3.87 1.77 -0.43
N ILE A 182 4.82 0.87 -0.62
CA ILE A 182 5.14 0.24 -1.90
C ILE A 182 3.91 -0.36 -2.60
N MET A 183 2.93 -0.85 -1.82
CA MET A 183 1.70 -1.46 -2.33
C MET A 183 0.71 -0.46 -2.94
N TRP A 184 0.82 0.86 -2.61
CA TRP A 184 -0.08 1.87 -3.15
C TRP A 184 0.39 2.40 -4.51
N LEU A 185 1.69 2.35 -4.78
CA LEU A 185 2.33 3.05 -5.90
C LEU A 185 1.87 2.53 -7.26
N ASP A 186 1.47 1.26 -7.38
CA ASP A 186 0.91 0.72 -8.62
C ASP A 186 -0.39 1.43 -9.02
N CYS A 187 -1.25 1.74 -8.04
CA CYS A 187 -2.48 2.48 -8.31
C CYS A 187 -2.18 3.90 -8.80
N ILE A 188 -1.16 4.56 -8.21
CA ILE A 188 -0.76 5.92 -8.59
C ILE A 188 -0.21 5.95 -10.01
N LEU A 189 0.66 4.99 -10.36
CA LEU A 189 1.23 4.92 -11.71
C LEU A 189 0.21 4.52 -12.78
N LEU A 190 -0.78 3.70 -12.43
CA LEU A 190 -1.86 3.29 -13.35
C LEU A 190 -2.95 4.34 -13.51
N PHE A 191 -3.11 5.23 -12.54
CA PHE A 191 -4.21 6.20 -12.50
C PHE A 191 -4.33 7.08 -13.75
N PRO A 192 -3.25 7.70 -14.30
CA PRO A 192 -3.34 8.46 -15.55
C PRO A 192 -3.80 7.63 -16.74
N LEU A 193 -3.41 6.35 -16.80
CA LEU A 193 -3.81 5.43 -17.87
C LEU A 193 -5.30 5.06 -17.75
N ILE A 194 -5.79 4.86 -16.53
CA ILE A 194 -7.20 4.58 -16.23
C ILE A 194 -8.07 5.76 -16.68
N VAL A 195 -7.66 7.00 -16.29
CA VAL A 195 -8.40 8.22 -16.64
C VAL A 195 -8.46 8.40 -18.16
N TYR A 196 -7.32 8.27 -18.86
CA TYR A 196 -7.30 8.32 -20.32
C TYR A 196 -8.14 7.22 -20.96
N GLY A 197 -8.08 6.01 -20.39
CA GLY A 197 -8.94 4.90 -20.83
C GLY A 197 -10.44 5.22 -20.73
N LEU A 198 -10.87 5.89 -19.66
CA LEU A 198 -12.24 6.34 -19.47
C LEU A 198 -12.62 7.46 -20.46
N GLU A 199 -11.72 8.40 -20.71
CA GLU A 199 -11.93 9.43 -21.74
C GLU A 199 -12.15 8.79 -23.13
N ARG A 200 -11.33 7.82 -23.50
CA ARG A 200 -11.49 7.07 -24.76
C ARG A 200 -12.77 6.27 -24.80
N LEU A 201 -13.21 5.72 -23.66
CA LEU A 201 -14.49 5.00 -23.60
C LEU A 201 -15.66 5.94 -23.94
N VAL A 202 -15.66 7.17 -23.41
CA VAL A 202 -16.73 8.15 -23.63
C VAL A 202 -16.64 8.77 -25.03
N LYS A 203 -15.44 9.18 -25.48
CA LYS A 203 -15.21 9.90 -26.74
C LYS A 203 -15.20 8.96 -27.95
N GLU A 204 -14.44 7.86 -27.84
CA GLU A 204 -14.14 6.96 -28.96
C GLU A 204 -14.88 5.61 -28.84
N GLN A 205 -15.61 5.40 -27.74
CA GLN A 205 -16.27 4.13 -27.40
C GLN A 205 -15.26 2.97 -27.23
N LYS A 206 -13.99 3.26 -26.87
CA LYS A 206 -12.86 2.33 -26.69
C LYS A 206 -12.60 2.07 -25.19
N GLY A 207 -13.16 0.98 -24.63
CA GLY A 207 -13.08 0.68 -23.19
C GLY A 207 -11.97 -0.28 -22.75
N MET A 208 -11.19 -0.86 -23.68
CA MET A 208 -10.20 -1.90 -23.35
C MET A 208 -9.11 -1.39 -22.41
N LEU A 209 -8.50 -0.24 -22.71
CA LEU A 209 -7.46 0.37 -21.87
C LEU A 209 -8.00 0.64 -20.47
N TYR A 210 -9.18 1.22 -20.36
CA TYR A 210 -9.88 1.47 -19.10
C TYR A 210 -10.03 0.19 -18.29
N CYS A 211 -10.58 -0.85 -18.90
CA CYS A 211 -10.85 -2.12 -18.24
C CYS A 211 -9.59 -2.80 -17.71
N VAL A 212 -8.56 -2.92 -18.54
CA VAL A 212 -7.33 -3.61 -18.16
C VAL A 212 -6.56 -2.85 -17.09
N THR A 213 -6.41 -1.53 -17.25
CA THR A 213 -5.63 -0.73 -16.29
C THR A 213 -6.35 -0.58 -14.95
N LEU A 214 -7.68 -0.46 -14.94
CA LEU A 214 -8.46 -0.47 -13.70
C LEU A 214 -8.44 -1.86 -13.05
N GLY A 215 -8.57 -2.94 -13.82
CA GLY A 215 -8.46 -4.31 -13.31
C GLY A 215 -7.09 -4.58 -12.68
N LEU A 216 -6.01 -4.14 -13.31
CA LEU A 216 -4.65 -4.22 -12.73
C LEU A 216 -4.50 -3.37 -11.46
N SER A 217 -5.11 -2.20 -11.41
CA SER A 217 -5.11 -1.35 -10.21
C SER A 217 -5.82 -2.05 -9.04
N ILE A 218 -7.01 -2.60 -9.26
CA ILE A 218 -7.79 -3.32 -8.25
C ILE A 218 -7.02 -4.56 -7.78
N LEU A 219 -6.40 -5.29 -8.70
CA LEU A 219 -5.59 -6.47 -8.40
C LEU A 219 -4.37 -6.09 -7.55
N SER A 220 -3.69 -4.98 -7.86
CA SER A 220 -2.48 -4.56 -7.15
C SER A 220 -2.74 -4.02 -5.76
N ASN A 221 -3.81 -3.25 -5.58
CA ASN A 221 -4.28 -2.78 -4.26
C ASN A 221 -5.74 -2.32 -4.35
N TYR A 222 -6.64 -3.12 -3.83
CA TYR A 222 -8.07 -2.85 -3.87
C TYR A 222 -8.46 -1.62 -3.04
N TYR A 223 -7.74 -1.34 -1.92
CA TYR A 223 -8.07 -0.24 -1.02
C TYR A 223 -7.90 1.14 -1.68
N ILE A 224 -6.75 1.40 -2.33
CA ILE A 224 -6.54 2.65 -3.09
C ILE A 224 -7.43 2.68 -4.34
N SER A 225 -7.71 1.52 -4.92
CA SER A 225 -8.58 1.43 -6.10
C SER A 225 -10.04 1.76 -5.80
N ILE A 226 -10.55 1.58 -4.56
CA ILE A 226 -11.87 2.07 -4.16
C ILE A 226 -11.95 3.59 -4.36
N MET A 227 -10.93 4.34 -3.91
CA MET A 227 -10.87 5.79 -4.09
C MET A 227 -10.86 6.17 -5.57
N THR A 228 -10.10 5.42 -6.37
CA THR A 228 -10.09 5.57 -7.84
C THR A 228 -11.48 5.30 -8.42
N CYS A 229 -12.15 4.22 -8.03
CA CYS A 229 -13.51 3.89 -8.51
C CYS A 229 -14.54 4.97 -8.18
N LEU A 230 -14.51 5.51 -6.96
CA LEU A 230 -15.38 6.63 -6.56
C LEU A 230 -15.15 7.86 -7.45
N PHE A 231 -13.87 8.20 -7.67
CA PHE A 231 -13.53 9.29 -8.57
C PHE A 231 -14.00 9.05 -10.01
N LEU A 232 -13.84 7.84 -10.54
CA LEU A 232 -14.21 7.51 -11.92
C LEU A 232 -15.70 7.70 -12.17
N VAL A 233 -16.57 7.45 -11.17
CA VAL A 233 -18.00 7.77 -11.26
C VAL A 233 -18.23 9.27 -11.43
N LEU A 234 -17.57 10.09 -10.57
CA LEU A 234 -17.67 11.55 -10.65
C LEU A 234 -17.09 12.08 -11.97
N TYR A 235 -15.96 11.54 -12.40
CA TYR A 235 -15.30 11.97 -13.63
C TYR A 235 -16.07 11.53 -14.88
N PHE A 236 -16.71 10.35 -14.86
CA PHE A 236 -17.60 9.91 -15.93
C PHE A 236 -18.78 10.88 -16.12
N ILE A 237 -19.42 11.32 -15.03
CA ILE A 237 -20.47 12.34 -15.07
C ILE A 237 -19.91 13.65 -15.64
N ALA A 238 -18.74 14.08 -15.19
CA ALA A 238 -18.06 15.27 -15.69
C ALA A 238 -17.79 15.19 -17.21
N LEU A 239 -17.34 14.03 -17.70
CA LEU A 239 -17.12 13.78 -19.13
C LEU A 239 -18.43 13.86 -19.93
N LEU A 240 -19.52 13.23 -19.45
CA LEU A 240 -20.83 13.33 -20.12
C LEU A 240 -21.35 14.77 -20.19
N ILE A 241 -21.10 15.57 -19.13
CA ILE A 241 -21.42 16.99 -19.14
C ILE A 241 -20.59 17.71 -20.19
N MET A 242 -19.27 17.48 -20.26
CA MET A 242 -18.34 18.19 -21.16
C MET A 242 -18.59 17.83 -22.65
N GLU A 243 -18.62 16.56 -22.97
CA GLU A 243 -18.63 16.06 -24.35
C GLU A 243 -19.99 16.15 -25.03
N LYS A 244 -21.09 16.17 -24.27
CA LYS A 244 -22.47 16.19 -24.80
C LYS A 244 -22.66 15.19 -25.97
N PRO A 245 -22.63 13.88 -25.72
CA PRO A 245 -22.58 12.86 -26.77
C PRO A 245 -23.75 12.88 -27.77
N GLY A 246 -24.73 13.76 -27.60
CA GLY A 246 -25.80 13.96 -28.55
C GLY A 246 -27.18 13.40 -28.10
N PRO A 247 -27.90 12.60 -28.87
CA PRO A 247 -29.21 12.09 -28.48
C PRO A 247 -29.14 11.17 -27.26
N VAL A 248 -30.21 11.07 -26.48
CA VAL A 248 -30.33 10.30 -25.24
C VAL A 248 -29.77 8.89 -25.37
N ARG A 249 -29.96 8.24 -26.53
CA ARG A 249 -29.42 6.90 -26.80
C ARG A 249 -27.89 6.83 -26.61
N LYS A 250 -27.12 7.84 -27.03
CA LYS A 250 -25.65 7.86 -26.87
C LYS A 250 -25.23 7.99 -25.39
N TYR A 251 -26.01 8.70 -24.56
CA TYR A 251 -25.78 8.74 -23.12
C TYR A 251 -26.01 7.34 -22.50
N VAL A 252 -27.10 6.68 -22.86
CA VAL A 252 -27.40 5.32 -22.41
C VAL A 252 -26.31 4.35 -22.85
N ASP A 253 -25.87 4.40 -24.11
CA ASP A 253 -24.78 3.56 -24.62
C ASP A 253 -23.49 3.79 -23.84
N SER A 254 -23.12 5.04 -23.50
CA SER A 254 -21.95 5.36 -22.69
C SER A 254 -22.08 4.82 -21.26
N CYS A 255 -23.24 4.95 -20.63
CA CYS A 255 -23.53 4.41 -19.30
C CYS A 255 -23.42 2.87 -19.27
N VAL A 256 -24.01 2.20 -20.26
CA VAL A 256 -23.95 0.73 -20.38
C VAL A 256 -22.51 0.27 -20.57
N ARG A 257 -21.74 0.92 -21.45
CA ARG A 257 -20.32 0.61 -21.66
C ARG A 257 -19.50 0.82 -20.40
N PHE A 258 -19.69 1.98 -19.73
CA PHE A 258 -19.02 2.25 -18.46
C PHE A 258 -19.31 1.17 -17.41
N GLY A 259 -20.58 0.77 -17.27
CA GLY A 259 -21.00 -0.31 -16.37
C GLY A 259 -20.35 -1.65 -16.72
N ILE A 260 -20.40 -2.07 -17.99
CA ILE A 260 -19.85 -3.35 -18.45
C ILE A 260 -18.34 -3.39 -18.22
N TYR A 261 -17.58 -2.39 -18.68
CA TYR A 261 -16.13 -2.39 -18.55
C TYR A 261 -15.67 -2.22 -17.10
N SER A 262 -16.42 -1.50 -16.25
CA SER A 262 -16.15 -1.42 -14.81
C SER A 262 -16.38 -2.77 -14.10
N LEU A 263 -17.48 -3.47 -14.41
CA LEU A 263 -17.74 -4.80 -13.88
C LEU A 263 -16.69 -5.82 -14.35
N LEU A 264 -16.29 -5.76 -15.61
CA LEU A 264 -15.21 -6.61 -16.12
C LEU A 264 -13.87 -6.31 -15.45
N SER A 265 -13.57 -5.04 -15.13
CA SER A 265 -12.35 -4.67 -14.38
C SER A 265 -12.34 -5.32 -12.99
N GLY A 266 -13.45 -5.21 -12.25
CA GLY A 266 -13.62 -5.92 -10.97
C GLY A 266 -13.56 -7.44 -11.13
N GLY A 267 -14.14 -7.95 -12.21
CA GLY A 267 -14.10 -9.36 -12.56
C GLY A 267 -12.70 -9.88 -12.82
N LEU A 268 -11.83 -9.12 -13.51
CA LEU A 268 -10.42 -9.50 -13.71
C LEU A 268 -9.67 -9.72 -12.39
N ALA A 269 -9.98 -8.93 -11.36
CA ALA A 269 -9.37 -9.02 -10.04
C ALA A 269 -10.11 -9.97 -9.07
N ALA A 270 -11.26 -10.54 -9.46
CA ALA A 270 -12.12 -11.30 -8.55
C ALA A 270 -11.44 -12.51 -7.91
N GLY A 271 -10.45 -13.12 -8.58
CA GLY A 271 -9.67 -14.25 -8.04
C GLY A 271 -8.90 -13.91 -6.77
N ILE A 272 -8.50 -12.65 -6.61
CA ILE A 272 -7.82 -12.15 -5.40
C ILE A 272 -8.81 -11.42 -4.51
N LEU A 273 -9.72 -10.64 -5.07
CA LEU A 273 -10.64 -9.78 -4.34
C LEU A 273 -11.67 -10.57 -3.51
N LEU A 274 -12.25 -11.66 -4.04
CA LEU A 274 -13.28 -12.41 -3.30
C LEU A 274 -12.72 -13.13 -2.06
N PRO A 275 -11.57 -13.84 -2.09
CA PRO A 275 -10.96 -14.38 -0.87
C PRO A 275 -10.68 -13.30 0.17
N GLU A 276 -10.21 -12.13 -0.26
CA GLU A 276 -9.93 -10.99 0.62
C GLU A 276 -11.20 -10.46 1.29
N ILE A 277 -12.29 -10.28 0.54
CA ILE A 277 -13.59 -9.84 1.10
C ILE A 277 -14.07 -10.81 2.19
N TYR A 278 -13.89 -12.13 2.00
CA TYR A 278 -14.24 -13.09 3.03
C TYR A 278 -13.28 -13.03 4.24
N ALA A 279 -12.00 -12.78 4.04
CA ALA A 279 -11.03 -12.65 5.11
C ALA A 279 -11.25 -11.37 5.94
N LEU A 280 -11.56 -10.25 5.30
CA LEU A 280 -11.84 -8.97 5.98
C LEU A 280 -13.00 -9.05 6.98
N GLN A 281 -13.96 -9.97 6.79
CA GLN A 281 -15.05 -10.19 7.73
C GLN A 281 -14.59 -10.70 9.11
N SER A 282 -13.38 -11.27 9.20
CA SER A 282 -12.77 -11.73 10.45
C SER A 282 -11.77 -10.73 11.04
N THR A 283 -11.58 -9.59 10.41
CA THR A 283 -10.71 -8.51 10.88
C THR A 283 -11.50 -7.40 11.57
N ALA A 284 -10.81 -6.51 12.25
CA ALA A 284 -11.43 -5.32 12.88
C ALA A 284 -12.04 -4.32 11.89
N SER A 285 -11.77 -4.46 10.59
CA SER A 285 -12.33 -3.61 9.52
C SER A 285 -13.72 -4.05 9.06
N GLY A 286 -14.30 -5.10 9.66
CA GLY A 286 -15.62 -5.63 9.31
C GLY A 286 -16.82 -4.78 9.75
N ASP A 287 -16.65 -3.85 10.68
CA ASP A 287 -17.71 -3.02 11.24
C ASP A 287 -17.73 -1.63 10.63
N PHE A 288 -18.93 -1.18 10.16
CA PHE A 288 -19.16 0.15 9.63
C PHE A 288 -19.82 1.03 10.69
N ASP A 289 -19.09 2.02 11.20
CA ASP A 289 -19.66 3.01 12.13
C ASP A 289 -19.68 4.40 11.47
N PHE A 290 -20.84 4.80 10.95
CA PHE A 290 -21.03 6.08 10.29
C PHE A 290 -20.88 7.25 11.27
N PRO A 291 -20.26 8.37 10.86
CA PRO A 291 -20.15 9.56 11.70
C PRO A 291 -21.51 10.09 12.10
N LYS A 292 -21.74 10.23 13.43
CA LYS A 292 -23.00 10.69 14.01
C LYS A 292 -23.22 12.19 13.85
N ALA A 293 -22.16 12.96 13.60
CA ALA A 293 -22.19 14.40 13.41
C ALA A 293 -21.22 14.84 12.31
N TRP A 294 -21.55 15.92 11.61
CA TRP A 294 -20.66 16.54 10.65
C TRP A 294 -19.69 17.46 11.37
N SER A 295 -18.41 17.29 11.12
CA SER A 295 -17.35 18.13 11.67
C SER A 295 -16.33 18.46 10.58
N SER A 296 -15.63 19.59 10.74
CA SER A 296 -14.53 20.02 9.89
C SER A 296 -13.24 19.89 10.67
N TYR A 297 -12.20 19.34 10.06
CA TYR A 297 -10.89 19.19 10.69
C TYR A 297 -10.07 20.48 10.66
N PHE A 298 -10.20 21.29 9.59
CA PHE A 298 -9.26 22.38 9.33
C PHE A 298 -9.90 23.67 8.85
N PRO A 299 -9.25 24.83 9.10
CA PRO A 299 -9.53 26.08 8.41
C PRO A 299 -9.21 25.98 6.92
N ILE A 300 -10.04 26.57 6.06
CA ILE A 300 -9.89 26.55 4.60
C ILE A 300 -8.53 27.15 4.18
N PHE A 301 -8.10 28.20 4.84
CA PHE A 301 -6.88 28.92 4.51
C PHE A 301 -5.63 28.05 4.70
N ASP A 302 -5.56 27.33 5.82
CA ASP A 302 -4.47 26.39 6.14
C ASP A 302 -4.39 25.26 5.11
N MET A 303 -5.55 24.74 4.67
CA MET A 303 -5.60 23.73 3.62
C MET A 303 -5.05 24.24 2.28
N ILE A 304 -5.36 25.49 1.89
CA ILE A 304 -4.79 26.08 0.66
C ILE A 304 -3.27 26.23 0.82
N ALA A 305 -2.80 26.59 2.02
CA ALA A 305 -1.37 26.74 2.29
C ALA A 305 -0.60 25.41 2.13
N ARG A 306 -1.23 24.24 2.29
CA ARG A 306 -0.59 22.92 2.04
C ARG A 306 -0.15 22.68 0.59
N HIS A 307 -0.43 23.59 -0.36
CA HIS A 307 0.18 23.58 -1.69
C HIS A 307 1.58 24.23 -1.71
N ILE A 308 1.98 24.92 -0.66
CA ILE A 308 3.33 25.45 -0.52
C ILE A 308 4.31 24.30 -0.31
N GLY A 309 5.44 24.33 -1.01
CA GLY A 309 6.46 23.28 -0.90
C GLY A 309 7.32 23.41 0.35
N ASN A 310 8.13 22.38 0.61
CA ASN A 310 9.06 22.33 1.73
C ASN A 310 8.38 22.36 3.11
N VAL A 311 7.16 21.88 3.19
CA VAL A 311 6.42 21.68 4.44
C VAL A 311 6.55 20.23 4.87
N GLU A 312 6.78 19.99 6.15
CA GLU A 312 6.90 18.64 6.69
C GLU A 312 5.66 17.78 6.36
N THR A 313 5.91 16.51 6.01
CA THR A 313 4.84 15.60 5.58
C THR A 313 4.04 15.11 6.77
N GLU A 314 2.71 15.19 6.67
CA GLU A 314 1.81 14.65 7.68
C GLU A 314 1.49 13.19 7.39
N ILE A 315 1.78 12.33 8.35
CA ILE A 315 1.50 10.88 8.29
C ILE A 315 0.87 10.36 9.60
N GLY A 316 0.70 11.24 10.58
CA GLY A 316 0.13 10.94 11.90
C GLY A 316 -1.39 11.03 11.93
N LEU A 317 -1.90 11.52 13.06
CA LEU A 317 -3.34 11.60 13.37
C LEU A 317 -3.97 12.97 13.07
N ASP A 318 -3.17 13.96 12.70
CA ASP A 318 -3.64 15.35 12.53
C ASP A 318 -4.44 15.59 11.25
N HIS A 319 -4.60 14.59 10.43
CA HIS A 319 -5.45 14.57 9.23
C HIS A 319 -5.09 15.55 8.10
N TRP A 320 -3.95 16.27 8.15
CA TRP A 320 -3.59 17.25 7.12
C TRP A 320 -3.29 16.62 5.75
N PRO A 321 -3.79 17.19 4.64
CA PRO A 321 -3.53 16.65 3.31
C PRO A 321 -2.12 17.00 2.82
N ASN A 322 -1.43 16.03 2.20
CA ASN A 322 -0.15 16.23 1.52
C ASN A 322 -0.39 16.51 0.02
N ILE A 323 -0.71 17.78 -0.32
CA ILE A 323 -1.21 18.17 -1.65
C ILE A 323 -0.27 19.06 -2.46
N TYR A 324 0.96 19.31 -1.99
CA TYR A 324 1.94 20.01 -2.80
C TYR A 324 2.15 19.33 -4.16
N CYS A 325 2.20 20.12 -5.23
CA CYS A 325 2.48 19.65 -6.59
C CYS A 325 3.18 20.74 -7.44
N GLY A 326 4.08 21.49 -6.81
CA GLY A 326 4.82 22.61 -7.39
C GLY A 326 4.21 23.96 -7.03
N VAL A 327 5.02 24.91 -6.56
CA VAL A 327 4.56 26.27 -6.20
C VAL A 327 4.02 27.01 -7.43
N ALA A 328 4.49 26.66 -8.63
CA ALA A 328 3.98 27.18 -9.90
C ALA A 328 2.46 26.97 -10.09
N VAL A 329 1.85 26.02 -9.33
CA VAL A 329 0.39 25.78 -9.39
C VAL A 329 -0.41 27.03 -9.07
N PHE A 330 0.04 27.83 -8.11
CA PHE A 330 -0.63 29.10 -7.77
C PHE A 330 -0.71 30.04 -8.96
N LEU A 331 0.37 30.14 -9.76
CA LEU A 331 0.39 30.96 -10.97
C LEU A 331 -0.52 30.37 -12.05
N PHE A 332 -0.33 29.10 -12.37
CA PHE A 332 -1.06 28.46 -13.46
C PHE A 332 -2.54 28.31 -13.18
N PHE A 333 -2.96 28.10 -11.93
CA PHE A 333 -4.37 28.07 -11.55
C PHE A 333 -5.07 29.40 -11.83
N LEU A 334 -4.45 30.51 -11.43
CA LEU A 334 -4.99 31.86 -11.72
C LEU A 334 -5.00 32.13 -13.23
N LEU A 335 -3.96 31.73 -13.95
CA LEU A 335 -3.91 31.84 -15.41
C LEU A 335 -4.97 30.96 -16.10
N TYR A 336 -5.24 29.76 -15.57
CA TYR A 336 -6.33 28.89 -16.04
C TYR A 336 -7.69 29.60 -15.95
N LEU A 337 -7.97 30.21 -14.80
CA LEU A 337 -9.22 30.95 -14.60
C LEU A 337 -9.32 32.15 -15.52
N ALA A 338 -8.21 32.87 -15.77
CA ALA A 338 -8.16 34.07 -16.62
C ALA A 338 -8.13 33.75 -18.13
N CYS A 339 -7.75 32.53 -18.55
CA CYS A 339 -7.60 32.17 -19.95
C CYS A 339 -8.94 32.15 -20.68
N LYS A 340 -9.15 33.02 -21.67
CA LYS A 340 -10.39 33.11 -22.47
C LYS A 340 -10.56 31.97 -23.48
N LYS A 341 -9.49 31.26 -23.83
CA LYS A 341 -9.51 30.11 -24.77
C LYS A 341 -10.07 28.85 -24.16
N ILE A 342 -10.03 28.73 -22.85
CA ILE A 342 -10.59 27.61 -22.10
C ILE A 342 -12.06 27.92 -21.84
N ALA A 343 -12.93 27.01 -22.26
CA ALA A 343 -14.37 27.17 -22.11
C ALA A 343 -14.79 27.32 -20.64
N VAL A 344 -15.72 28.21 -20.35
CA VAL A 344 -16.25 28.40 -18.98
C VAL A 344 -16.82 27.11 -18.42
N LYS A 345 -17.44 26.29 -19.25
CA LYS A 345 -17.97 24.98 -18.90
C LYS A 345 -16.87 24.03 -18.40
N GLU A 346 -15.72 23.97 -19.11
CA GLU A 346 -14.56 23.18 -18.70
C GLU A 346 -14.06 23.64 -17.33
N LYS A 347 -13.89 24.96 -17.14
CA LYS A 347 -13.49 25.55 -15.85
C LYS A 347 -14.45 25.19 -14.74
N ALA A 348 -15.75 25.32 -14.96
CA ALA A 348 -16.76 25.04 -13.95
C ALA A 348 -16.73 23.55 -13.51
N VAL A 349 -16.58 22.63 -14.46
CA VAL A 349 -16.53 21.19 -14.17
C VAL A 349 -15.28 20.82 -13.39
N TYR A 350 -14.09 21.22 -13.85
CA TYR A 350 -12.85 20.88 -13.16
C TYR A 350 -12.69 21.59 -11.80
N CYS A 351 -13.09 22.87 -11.69
CA CYS A 351 -13.11 23.56 -10.40
C CYS A 351 -14.14 22.92 -9.45
N GLY A 352 -15.28 22.45 -9.96
CA GLY A 352 -16.25 21.70 -9.17
C GLY A 352 -15.68 20.40 -8.60
N LEU A 353 -14.97 19.62 -9.44
CA LEU A 353 -14.27 18.41 -8.98
C LEU A 353 -13.22 18.74 -7.91
N LEU A 354 -12.39 19.77 -8.13
CA LEU A 354 -11.39 20.19 -7.13
C LEU A 354 -12.03 20.60 -5.81
N LEU A 355 -13.18 21.29 -5.84
CA LEU A 355 -13.92 21.68 -4.63
C LEU A 355 -14.48 20.48 -3.88
N ILE A 356 -14.97 19.45 -4.58
CA ILE A 356 -15.42 18.18 -3.96
C ILE A 356 -14.27 17.54 -3.18
N PHE A 357 -13.08 17.42 -3.80
CA PHE A 357 -11.92 16.88 -3.13
C PHE A 357 -11.45 17.74 -1.96
N PHE A 358 -11.41 19.04 -2.15
CA PHE A 358 -11.00 19.98 -1.13
C PHE A 358 -11.92 19.90 0.10
N ALA A 359 -13.24 19.83 -0.11
CA ALA A 359 -14.20 19.60 0.97
C ALA A 359 -13.99 18.23 1.63
N SER A 360 -13.65 17.19 0.85
CA SER A 360 -13.47 15.82 1.35
C SER A 360 -12.21 15.63 2.22
N PHE A 361 -11.25 16.55 2.14
CA PHE A 361 -10.09 16.51 3.04
C PHE A 361 -10.46 16.97 4.45
N SER A 362 -11.37 17.92 4.59
CA SER A 362 -11.71 18.52 5.86
C SER A 362 -12.99 17.96 6.49
N ILE A 363 -14.00 17.62 5.70
CA ILE A 363 -15.30 17.14 6.22
C ILE A 363 -15.19 15.64 6.56
N ASN A 364 -15.38 15.30 7.83
CA ASN A 364 -15.25 13.94 8.36
C ASN A 364 -16.09 12.90 7.63
N ALA A 365 -17.36 13.20 7.31
CA ALA A 365 -18.25 12.28 6.59
C ALA A 365 -17.77 12.00 5.17
N LEU A 366 -17.27 13.01 4.46
CA LEU A 366 -16.69 12.83 3.12
C LEU A 366 -15.36 12.07 3.19
N ASN A 367 -14.52 12.39 4.16
CA ASN A 367 -13.26 11.68 4.41
C ASN A 367 -13.52 10.19 4.66
N PHE A 368 -14.51 9.85 5.49
CA PHE A 368 -14.95 8.48 5.75
C PHE A 368 -15.37 7.74 4.47
N ILE A 369 -16.18 8.36 3.60
CA ILE A 369 -16.60 7.76 2.33
C ILE A 369 -15.40 7.46 1.43
N TRP A 370 -14.46 8.42 1.28
CA TRP A 370 -13.27 8.23 0.45
C TRP A 370 -12.37 7.12 0.94
N HIS A 371 -12.31 6.86 2.24
CA HIS A 371 -11.53 5.77 2.85
C HIS A 371 -12.27 4.42 2.89
N GLY A 372 -13.31 4.23 2.05
CA GLY A 372 -14.05 2.97 1.95
C GLY A 372 -14.93 2.70 3.16
N PHE A 373 -15.57 3.75 3.69
CA PHE A 373 -16.44 3.72 4.88
C PHE A 373 -15.70 3.30 6.16
N HIS A 374 -14.46 3.79 6.30
CA HIS A 374 -13.61 3.55 7.45
C HIS A 374 -12.87 4.83 7.87
N TYR A 375 -12.60 4.99 9.16
CA TYR A 375 -11.71 6.06 9.64
C TYR A 375 -10.26 5.58 9.62
N PRO A 376 -9.35 6.27 8.92
CA PRO A 376 -7.94 5.93 8.97
C PRO A 376 -7.37 6.29 10.35
N ASN A 377 -6.67 5.36 10.99
CA ASN A 377 -5.97 5.59 12.26
C ASN A 377 -4.73 6.50 12.10
N SER A 378 -4.23 6.65 10.89
CA SER A 378 -3.07 7.47 10.49
C SER A 378 -3.04 7.57 8.97
N LEU A 379 -2.05 8.24 8.38
CA LEU A 379 -1.86 8.38 6.94
C LEU A 379 -3.08 9.06 6.28
N PRO A 380 -3.32 10.35 6.58
CA PRO A 380 -4.55 11.04 6.20
C PRO A 380 -4.65 11.33 4.71
N CYS A 381 -5.87 11.58 4.24
CA CYS A 381 -6.16 12.07 2.90
C CYS A 381 -5.52 11.24 1.77
N ARG A 382 -5.62 9.90 1.86
CA ARG A 382 -5.02 8.94 0.90
C ARG A 382 -5.53 9.14 -0.53
N GLN A 383 -6.68 9.80 -0.74
CA GLN A 383 -7.24 10.19 -2.03
C GLN A 383 -6.56 11.43 -2.67
N SER A 384 -5.62 12.09 -1.98
CA SER A 384 -5.06 13.37 -2.43
C SER A 384 -4.26 13.29 -3.74
N PHE A 385 -3.77 12.11 -4.14
CA PHE A 385 -3.13 11.94 -5.45
C PHE A 385 -4.08 12.25 -6.62
N ILE A 386 -5.39 12.01 -6.46
CA ILE A 386 -6.41 12.31 -7.45
C ILE A 386 -6.57 13.84 -7.60
N TYR A 387 -6.60 14.54 -6.47
CA TYR A 387 -6.61 16.00 -6.46
C TYR A 387 -5.39 16.60 -7.14
N ILE A 388 -4.20 16.07 -6.82
CA ILE A 388 -2.92 16.49 -7.43
C ILE A 388 -2.96 16.29 -8.96
N PHE A 389 -3.45 15.13 -9.42
CA PHE A 389 -3.63 14.84 -10.84
C PHE A 389 -4.51 15.89 -11.53
N LEU A 390 -5.69 16.19 -10.97
CA LEU A 390 -6.61 17.19 -11.51
C LEU A 390 -5.98 18.60 -11.52
N MET A 391 -5.34 19.00 -10.43
CA MET A 391 -4.68 20.30 -10.31
C MET A 391 -3.59 20.46 -11.35
N LEU A 392 -2.71 19.47 -11.50
CA LEU A 392 -1.64 19.51 -12.49
C LEU A 392 -2.19 19.49 -13.93
N PHE A 393 -3.27 18.78 -14.18
CA PHE A 393 -3.91 18.77 -15.50
C PHE A 393 -4.45 20.14 -15.89
N ILE A 394 -5.20 20.82 -15.01
CA ILE A 394 -5.70 22.17 -15.32
C ILE A 394 -4.57 23.19 -15.43
N CYS A 395 -3.50 23.06 -14.65
CA CYS A 395 -2.31 23.89 -14.79
C CYS A 395 -1.61 23.67 -16.14
N PHE A 396 -1.53 22.42 -16.60
CA PHE A 396 -1.02 22.10 -17.93
C PHE A 396 -1.89 22.70 -19.04
N ARG A 397 -3.21 22.70 -18.88
CA ARG A 397 -4.15 23.38 -19.80
C ARG A 397 -3.85 24.87 -19.91
N ALA A 398 -3.54 25.54 -18.79
CA ALA A 398 -3.10 26.94 -18.81
C ALA A 398 -1.74 27.12 -19.49
N TYR A 399 -0.80 26.19 -19.23
CA TYR A 399 0.53 26.19 -19.83
C TYR A 399 0.47 26.11 -21.36
N MET A 400 -0.42 25.32 -21.94
CA MET A 400 -0.59 25.21 -23.40
C MET A 400 -0.93 26.55 -24.08
N TYR A 401 -1.58 27.47 -23.36
CA TYR A 401 -1.95 28.80 -23.85
C TYR A 401 -1.03 29.92 -23.33
N LEU A 402 0.14 29.57 -22.80
CA LEU A 402 1.08 30.56 -22.25
C LEU A 402 1.52 31.56 -23.30
N ASP A 403 1.71 31.13 -24.55
CA ASP A 403 2.07 32.00 -25.68
C ASP A 403 1.03 33.09 -25.96
N GLU A 404 -0.23 32.81 -25.72
CA GLU A 404 -1.34 33.72 -25.94
C GLU A 404 -1.66 34.58 -24.72
N THR A 405 -1.15 34.19 -23.55
CA THR A 405 -1.43 34.86 -22.26
C THR A 405 -0.76 36.24 -22.20
N PRO A 406 -1.50 37.34 -21.99
CA PRO A 406 -0.92 38.66 -21.84
C PRO A 406 0.03 38.77 -20.64
N LYS A 407 1.16 39.49 -20.79
CA LYS A 407 2.12 39.70 -19.67
C LYS A 407 1.45 40.25 -18.40
N LYS A 408 0.43 41.13 -18.55
CA LYS A 408 -0.33 41.66 -17.41
C LYS A 408 -1.01 40.59 -16.58
N HIS A 409 -1.47 39.51 -17.22
CA HIS A 409 -2.12 38.38 -16.46
C HIS A 409 -1.07 37.61 -15.66
N ILE A 410 0.16 37.44 -16.17
CA ILE A 410 1.28 36.84 -15.45
C ILE A 410 1.62 37.69 -14.21
N ALA A 411 1.67 39.04 -14.37
CA ALA A 411 1.91 39.93 -13.24
C ALA A 411 0.79 39.86 -12.19
N ILE A 412 -0.47 39.84 -12.61
CA ILE A 412 -1.63 39.72 -11.69
C ILE A 412 -1.56 38.39 -10.95
N ALA A 413 -1.28 37.28 -11.67
CA ALA A 413 -1.15 35.95 -11.07
C ALA A 413 0.01 35.92 -10.06
N PHE A 414 1.16 36.53 -10.37
CA PHE A 414 2.29 36.61 -9.45
C PHE A 414 1.95 37.39 -8.19
N TRP A 415 1.42 38.59 -8.33
CA TRP A 415 1.09 39.42 -7.16
C TRP A 415 -0.03 38.82 -6.33
N GLY A 416 -1.02 38.19 -6.95
CA GLY A 416 -2.07 37.46 -6.25
C GLY A 416 -1.53 36.26 -5.45
N SER A 417 -0.64 35.48 -6.05
CA SER A 417 0.01 34.35 -5.39
C SER A 417 0.95 34.79 -4.27
N ALA A 418 1.76 35.85 -4.53
CA ALA A 418 2.65 36.39 -3.51
C ALA A 418 1.88 36.98 -2.32
N CYS A 419 0.78 37.69 -2.58
CA CYS A 419 -0.10 38.21 -1.54
C CYS A 419 -0.68 37.06 -0.69
N PHE A 420 -1.11 35.95 -1.32
CA PHE A 420 -1.58 34.78 -0.61
C PHE A 420 -0.49 34.18 0.29
N VAL A 421 0.76 34.01 -0.22
CA VAL A 421 1.87 33.47 0.58
C VAL A 421 2.22 34.37 1.75
N LEU A 422 2.22 35.72 1.55
CA LEU A 422 2.46 36.67 2.62
C LEU A 422 1.34 36.66 3.69
N LEU A 423 0.09 36.48 3.26
CA LEU A 423 -1.02 36.32 4.19
C LEU A 423 -0.95 34.98 4.94
N ALA A 424 -0.50 33.92 4.25
CA ALA A 424 -0.32 32.61 4.84
C ALA A 424 0.69 32.63 6.00
N GLU A 425 1.76 33.39 5.89
CA GLU A 425 2.75 33.57 6.96
C GLU A 425 2.10 34.10 8.27
N LYS A 426 1.04 34.91 8.18
CA LYS A 426 0.35 35.46 9.33
C LYS A 426 -0.84 34.63 9.83
N LEU A 427 -1.51 33.93 8.92
CA LEU A 427 -2.80 33.32 9.21
C LEU A 427 -2.73 31.80 9.44
N VAL A 428 -1.69 31.11 8.92
CA VAL A 428 -1.51 29.67 9.13
C VAL A 428 -1.07 29.41 10.56
N THR A 429 -1.77 28.48 11.20
CA THR A 429 -1.57 28.15 12.62
C THR A 429 -0.76 26.87 12.85
N GLN A 430 -0.41 26.14 11.79
CA GLN A 430 0.32 24.88 11.87
C GLN A 430 1.80 25.08 12.22
N GLU A 431 2.31 24.30 13.16
CA GLU A 431 3.70 24.35 13.64
C GLU A 431 4.74 23.99 12.54
N HIS A 432 4.34 23.20 11.54
CA HIS A 432 5.24 22.77 10.44
C HIS A 432 5.51 23.86 9.40
N PHE A 433 4.84 25.00 9.46
CA PHE A 433 5.05 26.12 8.54
C PHE A 433 6.08 27.11 9.08
N HIS A 434 7.35 26.74 9.04
CA HIS A 434 8.44 27.65 9.41
C HIS A 434 8.58 28.79 8.42
N PHE A 435 9.10 29.95 8.87
CA PHE A 435 9.27 31.16 8.05
C PHE A 435 9.99 30.90 6.70
N ILE A 436 10.98 30.01 6.69
CA ILE A 436 11.73 29.66 5.48
C ILE A 436 10.84 29.09 4.36
N VAL A 437 9.74 28.41 4.69
CA VAL A 437 8.80 27.82 3.73
C VAL A 437 8.18 28.92 2.85
N TYR A 438 7.71 30.01 3.47
CA TYR A 438 7.12 31.14 2.76
C TYR A 438 8.13 31.88 1.92
N TYR A 439 9.34 32.07 2.45
CA TYR A 439 10.41 32.76 1.77
C TYR A 439 10.83 32.03 0.49
N VAL A 440 11.04 30.71 0.60
CA VAL A 440 11.37 29.85 -0.54
C VAL A 440 10.24 29.85 -1.57
N ALA A 441 8.99 29.79 -1.15
CA ALA A 441 7.85 29.85 -2.06
C ALA A 441 7.80 31.14 -2.89
N ILE A 442 8.06 32.31 -2.27
CA ILE A 442 8.08 33.60 -2.97
C ILE A 442 9.23 33.63 -3.99
N ILE A 443 10.41 33.11 -3.65
CA ILE A 443 11.56 33.04 -4.57
C ILE A 443 11.19 32.20 -5.80
N PHE A 444 10.60 31.01 -5.61
CA PHE A 444 10.18 30.16 -6.73
C PHE A 444 9.07 30.81 -7.56
N LEU A 445 8.08 31.45 -6.93
CA LEU A 445 7.02 32.19 -7.64
C LEU A 445 7.61 33.29 -8.52
N ALA A 446 8.55 34.07 -7.97
CA ALA A 446 9.23 35.14 -8.71
C ALA A 446 10.07 34.58 -9.89
N ALA A 447 10.79 33.48 -9.66
CA ALA A 447 11.58 32.83 -10.69
C ALA A 447 10.70 32.29 -11.83
N TYR A 448 9.58 31.57 -11.51
CA TYR A 448 8.64 31.12 -12.55
C TYR A 448 8.00 32.28 -13.31
N ALA A 449 7.52 33.28 -12.62
CA ALA A 449 6.94 34.47 -13.27
C ALA A 449 7.96 35.17 -14.19
N GLY A 450 9.19 35.31 -13.73
CA GLY A 450 10.30 35.85 -14.51
C GLY A 450 10.60 35.03 -15.76
N LEU A 451 10.65 33.69 -15.64
CA LEU A 451 10.83 32.80 -16.78
C LEU A 451 9.67 32.88 -17.78
N MET A 452 8.42 33.00 -17.31
CA MET A 452 7.26 33.23 -18.18
C MET A 452 7.37 34.57 -18.96
N TYR A 453 7.86 35.60 -18.32
CA TYR A 453 8.13 36.89 -18.99
C TYR A 453 9.18 36.75 -20.08
N LEU A 454 10.35 36.16 -19.77
CA LEU A 454 11.43 35.92 -20.71
C LEU A 454 11.04 35.02 -21.87
N TYR A 455 10.20 34.00 -21.59
CA TYR A 455 9.63 33.12 -22.61
C TYR A 455 8.82 33.90 -23.65
N LYS A 456 8.05 34.91 -23.22
CA LYS A 456 7.26 35.78 -24.08
C LYS A 456 8.15 36.71 -24.96
N ASP A 457 9.40 36.96 -24.58
CA ASP A 457 10.37 37.76 -25.31
C ASP A 457 11.18 36.95 -26.34
N GLY A 458 10.72 35.74 -26.68
CA GLY A 458 11.26 34.92 -27.77
C GLY A 458 12.42 33.98 -27.37
N LYS A 459 12.86 33.97 -26.11
CA LYS A 459 13.96 33.09 -25.60
C LYS A 459 13.46 31.70 -25.18
N ARG A 460 12.58 31.11 -25.96
CA ARG A 460 11.81 29.89 -25.57
C ARG A 460 12.66 28.71 -25.14
N THR A 461 13.70 28.36 -25.89
CA THR A 461 14.53 27.18 -25.60
C THR A 461 15.32 27.36 -24.30
N VAL A 462 15.95 28.54 -24.12
CA VAL A 462 16.72 28.84 -22.90
C VAL A 462 15.80 28.84 -21.66
N CYS A 463 14.65 29.50 -21.75
CA CYS A 463 13.67 29.52 -20.68
C CYS A 463 13.14 28.10 -20.33
N GLY A 464 13.00 27.26 -21.36
CA GLY A 464 12.58 25.86 -21.14
C GLY A 464 13.59 25.04 -20.32
N PHE A 465 14.89 25.16 -20.62
CA PHE A 465 15.95 24.48 -19.85
C PHE A 465 16.09 25.07 -18.44
N LEU A 466 16.03 26.41 -18.31
CA LEU A 466 16.05 27.05 -16.98
C LEU A 466 14.83 26.64 -16.15
N ALA A 467 13.65 26.51 -16.75
CA ALA A 467 12.45 26.04 -16.08
C ALA A 467 12.60 24.57 -15.64
N LEU A 468 13.20 23.70 -16.48
CA LEU A 468 13.47 22.32 -16.10
C LEU A 468 14.40 22.24 -14.88
N THR A 469 15.47 23.04 -14.89
CA THR A 469 16.40 23.12 -13.76
C THR A 469 15.67 23.60 -12.49
N LEU A 470 14.84 24.65 -12.62
CA LEU A 470 14.07 25.20 -11.51
C LEU A 470 13.08 24.19 -10.93
N VAL A 471 12.34 23.49 -11.79
CA VAL A 471 11.42 22.41 -11.38
C VAL A 471 12.16 21.27 -10.66
N ALA A 472 13.32 20.86 -11.20
CA ALA A 472 14.12 19.81 -10.56
C ALA A 472 14.65 20.23 -9.18
N ILE A 473 15.11 21.49 -9.04
CA ILE A 473 15.58 22.04 -7.75
C ILE A 473 14.42 22.14 -6.76
N GLU A 474 13.29 22.69 -7.15
CA GLU A 474 12.11 22.82 -6.29
C GLU A 474 11.62 21.46 -5.82
N ALA A 475 11.45 20.51 -6.73
CA ALA A 475 11.03 19.16 -6.41
C ALA A 475 12.03 18.46 -5.47
N SER A 476 13.35 18.69 -5.65
CA SER A 476 14.39 18.15 -4.77
C SER A 476 14.29 18.72 -3.36
N ILE A 477 14.08 20.02 -3.22
CA ILE A 477 13.90 20.70 -1.93
C ILE A 477 12.64 20.15 -1.24
N ASN A 478 11.53 20.05 -1.95
CA ASN A 478 10.31 19.48 -1.39
C ASN A 478 10.49 18.01 -0.96
N MET A 479 11.15 17.19 -1.78
CA MET A 479 11.42 15.81 -1.43
C MET A 479 12.44 15.66 -0.28
N SER A 480 13.17 16.71 0.08
CA SER A 480 14.05 16.68 1.26
C SER A 480 13.29 16.53 2.58
N VAL A 481 12.03 17.00 2.63
CA VAL A 481 11.11 16.82 3.78
C VAL A 481 10.33 15.50 3.72
N THR A 482 10.75 14.58 2.84
CA THR A 482 10.12 13.27 2.65
C THR A 482 10.06 12.47 3.95
N SER A 483 9.11 11.57 4.00
CA SER A 483 9.01 10.57 5.06
C SER A 483 10.08 9.46 4.96
N VAL A 484 11.06 9.57 4.07
CA VAL A 484 12.21 8.65 4.00
C VAL A 484 13.04 8.78 5.27
N THR A 485 12.80 7.87 6.21
CA THR A 485 13.63 7.69 7.40
C THR A 485 14.53 6.48 7.20
N THR A 486 15.63 6.47 7.93
CA THR A 486 16.62 5.41 7.80
C THR A 486 16.80 4.69 9.13
N THR A 487 17.02 3.37 9.05
CA THR A 487 17.48 2.56 10.17
C THR A 487 18.83 1.90 9.81
N SER A 488 19.57 1.43 10.80
CA SER A 488 20.77 0.64 10.55
C SER A 488 20.40 -0.65 9.83
N ARG A 489 21.01 -0.89 8.67
CA ARG A 489 20.83 -2.12 7.91
C ARG A 489 21.34 -3.32 8.68
N GLU A 490 22.52 -3.16 9.28
CA GLU A 490 23.14 -4.20 10.12
C GLU A 490 22.24 -4.56 11.29
N SER A 491 21.74 -3.57 12.04
CA SER A 491 20.85 -3.82 13.17
C SER A 491 19.56 -4.56 12.76
N TYR A 492 19.02 -4.30 11.58
CA TYR A 492 17.83 -5.01 11.09
C TYR A 492 18.16 -6.44 10.63
N THR A 493 19.32 -6.66 10.03
CA THR A 493 19.72 -7.96 9.46
C THR A 493 20.63 -8.78 10.35
N SER A 494 21.12 -8.21 11.47
CA SER A 494 21.87 -8.96 12.47
C SER A 494 21.06 -10.16 12.94
N ASP A 495 21.66 -11.21 13.39
CA ASP A 495 21.08 -12.47 13.87
C ASP A 495 20.29 -13.29 12.81
N ASN A 496 20.09 -12.78 11.58
CA ASN A 496 19.39 -13.53 10.54
C ASN A 496 20.10 -14.85 10.18
N GLU A 497 21.42 -14.80 10.10
CA GLU A 497 22.24 -15.98 9.77
C GLU A 497 22.34 -16.92 10.97
N GLU A 498 22.47 -16.37 12.16
CA GLU A 498 22.51 -17.10 13.43
C GLU A 498 21.21 -17.87 13.66
N VAL A 499 20.07 -17.19 13.51
CA VAL A 499 18.73 -17.83 13.60
C VAL A 499 18.56 -18.88 12.51
N ARG A 500 19.05 -18.63 11.29
CA ARG A 500 19.00 -19.65 10.20
C ARG A 500 19.79 -20.88 10.58
N ILE A 501 21.03 -20.74 11.08
CA ILE A 501 21.87 -21.86 11.51
C ILE A 501 21.20 -22.66 12.62
N LEU A 502 20.62 -21.96 13.61
CA LEU A 502 19.93 -22.61 14.73
C LEU A 502 18.68 -23.36 14.26
N LYS A 503 17.87 -22.73 13.40
CA LYS A 503 16.68 -23.36 12.82
C LYS A 503 17.03 -24.59 11.98
N ASP A 504 18.03 -24.47 11.11
CA ASP A 504 18.47 -25.57 10.23
C ASP A 504 19.09 -26.74 11.03
N SER A 505 19.49 -26.48 12.28
CA SER A 505 19.99 -27.53 13.21
C SER A 505 18.87 -28.32 13.90
N LEU A 506 17.63 -27.80 13.90
CA LEU A 506 16.49 -28.53 14.39
C LEU A 506 16.19 -29.67 13.43
N GLN A 507 16.16 -30.88 13.95
CA GLN A 507 15.80 -32.07 13.14
C GLN A 507 14.38 -31.88 12.61
N PRO A 508 14.08 -32.33 11.37
CA PRO A 508 12.70 -32.38 10.92
C PRO A 508 11.88 -33.23 11.89
N ALA A 509 11.14 -32.54 12.74
CA ALA A 509 10.24 -33.21 13.68
C ALA A 509 9.12 -33.90 12.92
N SER A 510 8.72 -35.09 13.36
CA SER A 510 7.46 -35.73 12.91
C SER A 510 6.28 -34.82 13.23
N ASP A 511 6.34 -34.11 14.35
CA ASP A 511 5.29 -33.25 14.87
C ASP A 511 5.53 -31.76 14.55
N PHE A 512 4.43 -31.01 14.44
CA PHE A 512 4.45 -29.57 14.24
C PHE A 512 4.91 -28.85 15.52
N TYR A 513 5.68 -27.78 15.35
CA TYR A 513 6.07 -26.89 16.45
C TYR A 513 6.16 -25.45 15.96
N ARG A 514 6.08 -24.51 16.90
CA ARG A 514 6.39 -23.10 16.69
C ARG A 514 7.68 -22.71 17.38
N VAL A 515 8.32 -21.70 16.79
CA VAL A 515 9.51 -21.06 17.33
C VAL A 515 9.17 -19.61 17.62
N GLU A 516 9.57 -19.09 18.77
CA GLU A 516 9.42 -17.68 19.07
C GLU A 516 10.75 -17.05 19.49
N LYS A 517 10.96 -15.86 18.95
CA LYS A 517 12.10 -15.05 19.31
C LYS A 517 11.72 -14.10 20.43
N LYS A 518 12.17 -14.38 21.67
CA LYS A 518 11.82 -13.59 22.88
C LYS A 518 12.33 -12.16 22.76
N THR A 519 13.55 -11.95 22.22
CA THR A 519 14.10 -10.63 21.89
C THR A 519 13.79 -10.28 20.43
N ARG A 520 12.59 -9.81 20.19
CA ARG A 520 12.07 -9.55 18.84
C ARG A 520 12.53 -8.21 18.28
N LYS A 521 12.76 -8.14 16.96
CA LYS A 521 12.84 -6.89 16.18
C LYS A 521 11.46 -6.40 15.81
N THR A 522 10.62 -7.34 15.37
CA THR A 522 9.22 -7.08 14.98
C THR A 522 8.31 -8.20 15.48
N LYS A 523 7.01 -7.98 15.47
CA LYS A 523 6.03 -9.06 15.71
C LYS A 523 5.91 -10.03 14.53
N ASN A 524 6.66 -9.79 13.43
CA ASN A 524 6.67 -10.60 12.22
C ASN A 524 8.04 -11.25 11.97
N ASP A 525 8.84 -11.45 13.01
CA ASP A 525 10.16 -12.08 12.89
C ASP A 525 10.08 -13.50 12.31
N GLY A 526 9.00 -14.26 12.60
CA GLY A 526 8.74 -15.55 11.98
C GLY A 526 8.66 -15.47 10.45
N ALA A 527 7.92 -14.50 9.92
CA ALA A 527 7.83 -14.25 8.48
C ALA A 527 9.15 -13.75 7.88
N TRP A 528 9.90 -12.90 8.62
CA TRP A 528 11.20 -12.40 8.19
C TRP A 528 12.26 -13.49 8.06
N MET A 529 12.28 -14.40 9.03
CA MET A 529 13.28 -15.47 9.15
C MET A 529 12.80 -16.83 8.65
N ASN A 530 11.51 -16.93 8.27
CA ASN A 530 10.82 -18.10 7.70
C ASN A 530 10.80 -19.32 8.65
N PHE A 531 10.10 -19.18 9.76
CA PHE A 531 9.78 -20.27 10.70
C PHE A 531 8.36 -20.11 11.25
N PRO A 532 7.66 -21.20 11.57
CA PRO A 532 6.35 -21.14 12.20
C PRO A 532 6.42 -20.41 13.54
N SER A 533 5.55 -19.41 13.73
CA SER A 533 5.60 -18.51 14.89
C SER A 533 4.22 -18.27 15.49
N VAL A 534 4.15 -17.37 16.47
CA VAL A 534 2.91 -16.96 17.13
C VAL A 534 2.60 -15.49 16.86
N SER A 535 3.59 -14.63 17.00
CA SER A 535 3.40 -13.18 16.98
C SER A 535 3.07 -12.62 15.57
N LEU A 536 2.18 -11.63 15.53
CA LEU A 536 1.73 -10.99 14.28
C LEU A 536 1.47 -9.49 14.47
N PHE A 537 1.86 -8.71 13.46
CA PHE A 537 1.37 -7.36 13.20
C PHE A 537 0.95 -7.23 11.74
N SER A 538 -0.35 -7.14 11.48
CA SER A 538 -0.90 -7.07 10.12
C SER A 538 -2.25 -6.39 10.11
N SER A 539 -2.53 -5.59 9.07
CA SER A 539 -3.87 -5.04 8.84
C SER A 539 -4.94 -6.11 8.57
N THR A 540 -4.50 -7.34 8.25
CA THR A 540 -5.36 -8.51 8.06
C THR A 540 -5.39 -9.44 9.29
N ALA A 541 -4.93 -8.97 10.46
CA ALA A 541 -4.94 -9.77 11.69
C ALA A 541 -6.36 -10.15 12.09
N ASN A 542 -6.52 -11.42 12.54
CA ASN A 542 -7.79 -11.94 13.02
C ASN A 542 -8.16 -11.28 14.36
N ALA A 543 -9.30 -10.59 14.39
CA ALA A 543 -9.78 -9.87 15.57
C ALA A 543 -10.12 -10.80 16.75
N ASP A 544 -10.61 -12.01 16.48
CA ASP A 544 -10.96 -12.96 17.52
C ASP A 544 -9.71 -13.51 18.21
N LEU A 545 -8.63 -13.78 17.42
CA LEU A 545 -7.34 -14.12 18.01
C LEU A 545 -6.78 -12.98 18.86
N SER A 546 -6.83 -11.75 18.39
CA SER A 546 -6.37 -10.60 19.17
C SER A 546 -7.09 -10.47 20.51
N LYS A 547 -8.41 -10.75 20.54
CA LYS A 547 -9.19 -10.77 21.78
C LYS A 547 -8.76 -11.91 22.70
N PHE A 548 -8.59 -13.14 22.15
CA PHE A 548 -8.21 -14.31 22.92
C PHE A 548 -6.81 -14.16 23.53
N PHE A 549 -5.83 -13.65 22.77
CA PHE A 549 -4.49 -13.33 23.28
C PHE A 549 -4.54 -12.39 24.48
N LYS A 550 -5.40 -11.36 24.39
CA LYS A 550 -5.60 -10.43 25.50
C LYS A 550 -6.14 -11.13 26.75
N LYS A 551 -7.07 -12.08 26.59
CA LYS A 551 -7.65 -12.84 27.70
C LYS A 551 -6.65 -13.76 28.39
N LEU A 552 -5.62 -14.21 27.66
CA LEU A 552 -4.53 -15.00 28.22
C LEU A 552 -3.36 -14.16 28.79
N GLY A 553 -3.46 -12.82 28.77
CA GLY A 553 -2.41 -11.94 29.30
C GLY A 553 -1.28 -11.63 28.31
N CYS A 554 -1.51 -11.89 27.04
CA CYS A 554 -0.59 -11.53 25.98
C CYS A 554 -0.86 -10.13 25.39
N GLU A 555 0.18 -9.40 25.03
CA GLU A 555 0.04 -8.08 24.41
C GLU A 555 -0.72 -8.18 23.08
N SER A 556 -1.85 -7.51 22.98
CA SER A 556 -2.63 -7.44 21.75
C SER A 556 -3.24 -6.05 21.50
N SER A 557 -3.56 -5.79 20.25
CA SER A 557 -4.25 -4.59 19.78
C SER A 557 -5.17 -4.95 18.60
N THR A 558 -5.82 -3.98 17.99
CA THR A 558 -6.75 -4.18 16.89
C THR A 558 -6.18 -5.00 15.72
N ASN A 559 -4.87 -4.82 15.44
CA ASN A 559 -4.18 -5.39 14.28
C ASN A 559 -2.87 -6.10 14.64
N ALA A 560 -2.68 -6.45 15.92
CA ALA A 560 -1.49 -7.14 16.38
C ALA A 560 -1.76 -7.97 17.61
N TYR A 561 -1.06 -9.10 17.71
CA TYR A 561 -0.94 -9.91 18.93
C TYR A 561 0.48 -10.49 19.03
N SER A 562 0.91 -10.84 20.23
CA SER A 562 2.27 -11.35 20.44
C SER A 562 2.40 -12.10 21.75
N ILE A 563 3.47 -12.87 21.88
CA ILE A 563 3.80 -13.59 23.12
C ILE A 563 4.34 -12.67 24.25
N THR A 564 4.38 -11.33 24.09
CA THR A 564 4.73 -10.45 25.21
C THR A 564 3.72 -10.62 26.32
N GLY A 565 4.17 -10.98 27.52
CA GLY A 565 3.33 -11.30 28.66
C GLY A 565 2.82 -12.75 28.70
N SER A 566 3.23 -13.60 27.73
CA SER A 566 2.91 -15.02 27.81
C SER A 566 3.62 -15.66 29.00
N THR A 567 2.95 -16.63 29.59
CA THR A 567 3.53 -17.56 30.58
C THR A 567 3.97 -18.85 29.88
N PRO A 568 4.85 -19.68 30.48
CA PRO A 568 5.18 -21.00 29.93
C PRO A 568 3.95 -21.87 29.62
N PHE A 569 2.86 -21.71 30.39
CA PHE A 569 1.59 -22.40 30.15
C PHE A 569 0.92 -21.94 28.81
N VAL A 570 0.89 -20.63 28.57
CA VAL A 570 0.36 -20.06 27.31
C VAL A 570 1.22 -20.47 26.11
N ASP A 571 2.55 -20.43 26.26
CA ASP A 571 3.48 -20.88 25.22
C ASP A 571 3.24 -22.38 24.89
N SER A 572 2.97 -23.21 25.91
CA SER A 572 2.61 -24.63 25.74
C SER A 572 1.33 -24.81 24.91
N ILE A 573 0.23 -24.12 25.27
CA ILE A 573 -1.04 -24.15 24.52
C ILE A 573 -0.87 -23.78 23.05
N PHE A 574 0.01 -22.83 22.77
CA PHE A 574 0.30 -22.37 21.42
C PHE A 574 1.35 -23.22 20.68
N SER A 575 1.76 -24.36 21.24
CA SER A 575 2.76 -25.25 20.65
C SER A 575 4.12 -24.57 20.39
N VAL A 576 4.51 -23.61 21.25
CA VAL A 576 5.81 -22.95 21.18
C VAL A 576 6.85 -23.88 21.81
N LYS A 577 7.46 -24.71 20.99
CA LYS A 577 8.44 -25.69 21.44
C LYS A 577 9.82 -25.10 21.59
N TYR A 578 10.20 -24.16 20.75
CA TYR A 578 11.52 -23.56 20.79
C TYR A 578 11.47 -22.05 20.99
N ALA A 579 12.40 -21.55 21.80
CA ALA A 579 12.56 -20.14 22.09
C ALA A 579 13.98 -19.67 21.79
N LEU A 580 14.08 -18.50 21.13
CA LEU A 580 15.35 -17.84 20.79
C LEU A 580 15.55 -16.61 21.68
N TYR A 581 16.71 -16.54 22.33
CA TYR A 581 17.12 -15.43 23.20
C TYR A 581 18.39 -14.78 22.67
N SER A 582 18.57 -13.48 22.92
CA SER A 582 19.83 -12.76 22.65
C SER A 582 20.82 -12.83 23.80
N GLU A 583 20.43 -13.42 24.92
CA GLU A 583 21.28 -13.59 26.12
C GLU A 583 21.06 -14.99 26.67
N ALA A 584 22.06 -15.52 27.35
CA ALA A 584 21.93 -16.82 28.00
C ALA A 584 20.95 -16.75 29.19
N VAL A 585 19.98 -17.66 29.20
CA VAL A 585 19.01 -17.82 30.29
C VAL A 585 19.31 -19.13 31.02
N SER A 586 19.04 -19.21 32.33
CA SER A 586 19.21 -20.43 33.09
C SER A 586 18.21 -21.50 32.67
N ASN A 587 18.67 -22.77 32.68
CA ASN A 587 17.73 -23.88 32.55
C ASN A 587 16.78 -23.91 33.75
N THR A 588 15.52 -24.32 33.48
CA THR A 588 14.52 -24.61 34.51
C THR A 588 14.04 -26.04 34.33
N GLU A 589 13.08 -26.53 35.15
CA GLU A 589 12.44 -27.81 34.93
C GLU A 589 11.59 -27.82 33.63
N LEU A 590 11.18 -26.62 33.17
CA LEU A 590 10.34 -26.47 31.98
C LEU A 590 11.14 -26.20 30.71
N MET A 591 12.39 -25.70 30.81
CA MET A 591 13.14 -25.20 29.65
C MET A 591 14.60 -25.63 29.69
N MET A 592 15.09 -26.16 28.58
CA MET A 592 16.45 -26.67 28.43
C MET A 592 17.21 -25.94 27.32
N TYR A 593 18.45 -25.52 27.61
CA TYR A 593 19.40 -25.03 26.61
C TYR A 593 19.75 -26.12 25.59
N LEU A 594 19.70 -25.82 24.31
CA LEU A 594 20.11 -26.71 23.25
C LEU A 594 21.42 -26.31 22.59
N ARG A 595 21.51 -25.06 22.13
CA ARG A 595 22.61 -24.61 21.29
C ARG A 595 22.71 -23.08 21.25
N GLU A 596 23.90 -22.58 20.88
CA GLU A 596 24.19 -21.17 20.62
C GLU A 596 24.78 -20.99 19.21
N SER A 597 24.51 -19.82 18.61
CA SER A 597 25.21 -19.30 17.43
C SER A 597 25.43 -17.79 17.60
N CYS A 598 26.68 -17.36 17.75
CA CYS A 598 27.11 -15.95 17.80
C CYS A 598 26.24 -15.04 18.68
N GLY A 599 25.94 -15.46 19.92
CA GLY A 599 25.14 -14.67 20.86
C GLY A 599 23.62 -14.82 20.71
N THR A 600 23.17 -15.73 19.85
CA THR A 600 21.77 -16.15 19.81
C THR A 600 21.66 -17.57 20.41
N TYR A 601 20.80 -17.73 21.41
CA TYR A 601 20.66 -18.94 22.21
C TYR A 601 19.35 -19.60 21.90
N LEU A 602 19.36 -20.91 21.63
CA LEU A 602 18.20 -21.73 21.36
C LEU A 602 17.87 -22.61 22.57
N TYR A 603 16.62 -22.53 23.00
CA TYR A 603 16.08 -23.34 24.10
C TYR A 603 14.88 -24.16 23.64
N GLU A 604 14.65 -25.30 24.29
CA GLU A 604 13.50 -26.15 24.11
C GLU A 604 12.59 -26.09 25.33
N ASN A 605 11.30 -25.83 25.12
CA ASN A 605 10.26 -25.99 26.13
C ASN A 605 9.85 -27.47 26.21
N LEU A 606 10.12 -28.11 27.35
CA LEU A 606 9.96 -29.55 27.53
C LEU A 606 8.49 -29.99 27.63
N TYR A 607 7.65 -29.13 28.14
CA TYR A 607 6.22 -29.35 28.34
C TYR A 607 5.38 -28.57 27.34
N THR A 608 5.49 -28.94 26.06
CA THR A 608 4.79 -28.26 24.96
C THR A 608 3.63 -29.14 24.44
N LEU A 609 2.41 -28.63 24.50
CA LEU A 609 1.25 -29.30 23.92
C LEU A 609 1.36 -29.38 22.41
N PRO A 610 0.91 -30.47 21.77
CA PRO A 610 0.90 -30.64 20.32
C PRO A 610 -0.08 -29.67 19.66
N LEU A 611 -0.07 -29.59 18.32
CA LEU A 611 -0.95 -28.71 17.52
C LEU A 611 -2.44 -28.98 17.86
N GLY A 612 -2.80 -30.19 18.24
CA GLY A 612 -4.15 -30.56 18.67
C GLY A 612 -4.13 -31.57 19.80
N PHE A 613 -5.12 -31.52 20.64
CA PHE A 613 -5.37 -32.48 21.73
C PHE A 613 -6.85 -32.49 22.09
N VAL A 614 -7.31 -33.63 22.67
CA VAL A 614 -8.74 -33.79 23.02
C VAL A 614 -9.01 -33.20 24.40
N LEU A 615 -9.92 -32.24 24.44
CA LEU A 615 -10.50 -31.69 25.65
C LEU A 615 -11.81 -32.36 25.99
N SER A 616 -12.05 -32.63 27.28
CA SER A 616 -13.36 -33.11 27.75
C SER A 616 -14.41 -31.99 27.60
N SER A 617 -15.70 -32.40 27.46
CA SER A 617 -16.80 -31.43 27.45
C SER A 617 -16.87 -30.61 28.73
N ASP A 618 -16.46 -31.19 29.87
CA ASP A 618 -16.44 -30.49 31.16
C ASP A 618 -15.50 -29.27 31.14
N ILE A 619 -14.32 -29.35 30.46
CA ILE A 619 -13.40 -28.23 30.32
C ILE A 619 -14.00 -27.17 29.42
N GLU A 620 -14.60 -27.59 28.29
CA GLU A 620 -15.22 -26.65 27.35
C GLU A 620 -16.36 -25.84 27.99
N GLU A 621 -17.20 -26.49 28.77
CA GLU A 621 -18.38 -25.89 29.39
C GLU A 621 -18.04 -25.01 30.60
N ASN A 622 -16.99 -25.36 31.35
CA ASN A 622 -16.70 -24.73 32.64
C ASN A 622 -15.57 -23.71 32.60
N TRP A 623 -14.66 -23.73 31.61
CA TRP A 623 -13.59 -22.78 31.53
C TRP A 623 -14.10 -21.35 31.31
N GLN A 624 -13.81 -20.43 32.26
CA GLN A 624 -14.23 -19.03 32.28
C GLN A 624 -13.23 -18.14 31.53
N TYR A 625 -13.02 -18.39 30.23
CA TYR A 625 -12.02 -17.67 29.41
C TYR A 625 -12.37 -16.22 29.13
N GLU A 626 -13.55 -15.72 29.49
CA GLU A 626 -13.97 -14.30 29.28
C GLU A 626 -13.68 -13.40 30.50
N MET A 627 -13.08 -13.87 31.59
CA MET A 627 -12.70 -13.05 32.74
C MET A 627 -11.75 -11.93 32.34
N ASP A 628 -11.75 -10.83 33.12
CA ASP A 628 -10.92 -9.64 32.85
C ASP A 628 -9.49 -9.76 33.34
N ASN A 629 -9.24 -10.57 34.36
CA ASN A 629 -7.91 -10.86 34.88
C ASN A 629 -7.30 -12.08 34.18
N PRO A 630 -6.24 -11.89 33.37
CA PRO A 630 -5.69 -13.00 32.61
C PRO A 630 -5.01 -14.09 33.46
N ALA A 631 -4.57 -13.78 34.67
CA ALA A 631 -4.06 -14.80 35.59
C ALA A 631 -5.18 -15.74 36.04
N GLU A 632 -6.35 -15.19 36.38
CA GLU A 632 -7.53 -15.97 36.73
C GLU A 632 -8.00 -16.83 35.56
N VAL A 633 -7.94 -16.34 34.32
CA VAL A 633 -8.28 -17.11 33.12
C VAL A 633 -7.40 -18.36 32.97
N GLN A 634 -6.09 -18.20 33.19
CA GLN A 634 -5.16 -19.34 33.13
C GLN A 634 -5.36 -20.31 34.27
N ASN A 635 -5.49 -19.79 35.49
CA ASN A 635 -5.75 -20.60 36.71
C ASN A 635 -7.06 -21.41 36.60
N ASP A 636 -8.13 -20.79 36.09
CA ASP A 636 -9.41 -21.48 35.93
C ASP A 636 -9.31 -22.67 34.96
N LEU A 637 -8.53 -22.52 33.84
CA LEU A 637 -8.27 -23.67 32.97
C LEU A 637 -7.54 -24.81 33.70
N CYS A 638 -6.57 -24.48 34.55
CA CYS A 638 -5.85 -25.46 35.34
C CYS A 638 -6.80 -26.19 36.32
N LEU A 639 -7.60 -25.41 37.07
CA LEU A 639 -8.53 -25.93 38.05
C LEU A 639 -9.62 -26.84 37.42
N VAL A 640 -10.21 -26.42 36.32
CA VAL A 640 -11.20 -27.21 35.56
C VAL A 640 -10.56 -28.48 34.98
N SER A 641 -9.25 -28.42 34.63
CA SER A 641 -8.50 -29.60 34.19
C SER A 641 -8.09 -30.53 35.34
N GLY A 642 -8.30 -30.16 36.60
CA GLY A 642 -7.93 -30.90 37.79
C GLY A 642 -6.44 -30.76 38.14
N ALA A 643 -5.84 -29.61 37.87
CA ALA A 643 -4.48 -29.22 38.28
C ALA A 643 -4.54 -28.02 39.24
N ASP A 644 -3.43 -27.75 39.92
CA ASP A 644 -3.28 -26.57 40.76
C ASP A 644 -3.13 -25.28 39.94
N GLU A 645 -3.23 -24.11 40.60
CA GLU A 645 -3.09 -22.79 39.96
C GLU A 645 -1.65 -22.54 39.48
N VAL A 646 -1.48 -22.20 38.21
CA VAL A 646 -0.16 -21.88 37.64
C VAL A 646 0.33 -20.49 38.01
N LEU A 647 -0.54 -19.56 38.37
CA LEU A 647 -0.24 -18.17 38.76
C LEU A 647 -0.73 -17.93 40.19
N VAL A 648 0.17 -18.17 41.16
CA VAL A 648 -0.14 -18.04 42.60
C VAL A 648 0.01 -16.58 43.02
N ASP A 649 -1.00 -16.04 43.71
CA ASP A 649 -0.96 -14.64 44.20
C ASP A 649 0.23 -14.44 45.17
N ALA A 650 1.11 -13.49 44.83
CA ALA A 650 2.29 -13.13 45.61
C ALA A 650 2.07 -11.92 46.54
N GLY A 651 0.81 -11.45 46.63
CA GLY A 651 0.45 -10.30 47.43
C GLY A 651 0.97 -8.97 46.87
N GLY A 652 1.02 -7.95 47.73
CA GLY A 652 1.59 -6.64 47.40
C GLY A 652 0.78 -5.50 47.98
N THR A 653 1.37 -4.31 47.95
CA THR A 653 0.79 -3.09 48.52
C THR A 653 0.80 -1.95 47.51
N VAL A 654 -0.35 -1.34 47.31
CA VAL A 654 -0.54 -0.18 46.42
C VAL A 654 -0.37 1.11 47.25
N ASN A 655 0.51 2.01 46.77
CA ASN A 655 0.66 3.34 47.35
C ASN A 655 0.69 4.38 46.24
N LYS A 656 -0.44 5.02 45.98
CA LYS A 656 -0.61 5.97 44.86
C LYS A 656 -0.20 5.35 43.50
N ASN A 657 0.82 5.93 42.86
CA ASN A 657 1.34 5.47 41.58
C ASN A 657 2.41 4.37 41.69
N THR A 658 2.57 3.78 42.89
CA THR A 658 3.52 2.69 43.13
C THR A 658 2.83 1.44 43.63
N PHE A 659 3.36 0.30 43.26
CA PHE A 659 3.03 -1.04 43.76
C PHE A 659 4.28 -1.74 44.22
N THR A 660 4.28 -2.33 45.44
CA THR A 660 5.42 -3.03 46.02
C THR A 660 4.99 -4.41 46.47
N PHE A 661 5.87 -5.39 46.27
CA PHE A 661 5.70 -6.75 46.81
C PHE A 661 7.08 -7.35 47.10
N THR A 662 7.10 -8.40 47.91
CA THR A 662 8.31 -9.13 48.23
C THR A 662 8.13 -10.62 47.91
N PRO A 663 8.90 -11.18 46.97
CA PRO A 663 8.89 -12.62 46.69
C PRO A 663 9.09 -13.44 47.96
N ASP A 664 8.32 -14.47 48.16
CA ASP A 664 8.43 -15.45 49.24
C ASP A 664 9.26 -16.67 48.86
N GLU A 665 9.21 -17.04 47.56
CA GLU A 665 9.96 -18.17 46.99
C GLU A 665 10.74 -17.72 45.76
N MET A 666 11.71 -18.51 45.35
CA MET A 666 12.43 -18.29 44.08
C MET A 666 11.54 -18.76 42.91
N GLY A 667 11.39 -17.97 41.90
CA GLY A 667 10.55 -18.33 40.72
C GLY A 667 10.39 -17.17 39.74
N GLU A 668 9.68 -17.42 38.67
CA GLU A 668 9.28 -16.37 37.72
C GLU A 668 8.06 -15.60 38.23
N TYR A 669 8.13 -14.28 38.12
CA TYR A 669 7.07 -13.39 38.62
C TYR A 669 6.48 -12.56 37.51
N TYR A 670 5.17 -12.39 37.59
CA TYR A 670 4.34 -11.62 36.68
C TYR A 670 3.51 -10.60 37.44
N VAL A 671 3.21 -9.45 36.82
CA VAL A 671 2.33 -8.45 37.42
C VAL A 671 1.23 -8.08 36.44
N PHE A 672 -0.01 -8.11 36.90
CA PHE A 672 -1.16 -7.62 36.17
C PHE A 672 -1.58 -6.25 36.67
N VAL A 673 -1.68 -5.25 35.75
CA VAL A 673 -2.14 -3.89 36.04
C VAL A 673 -3.59 -3.73 35.61
N MET A 674 -4.46 -3.51 36.58
CA MET A 674 -5.90 -3.38 36.35
C MET A 674 -6.31 -2.01 35.79
N ASN A 675 -5.53 -0.94 36.07
CA ASN A 675 -5.85 0.42 35.64
C ASN A 675 -5.49 0.65 34.18
N LYS A 676 -6.50 0.69 33.29
CA LYS A 676 -6.34 0.91 31.83
C LYS A 676 -5.87 2.31 31.43
N LYS A 677 -5.69 3.25 32.37
CA LYS A 677 -5.11 4.58 32.11
C LYS A 677 -3.60 4.61 32.24
N VAL A 678 -3.01 3.61 32.88
CA VAL A 678 -1.57 3.47 33.02
C VAL A 678 -1.02 2.87 31.73
N LYS A 679 -0.17 3.62 31.04
CA LYS A 679 0.46 3.21 29.77
C LYS A 679 1.89 2.73 29.94
N THR A 680 2.61 3.29 30.93
CA THR A 680 4.01 2.99 31.17
C THR A 680 4.24 2.67 32.62
N VAL A 681 4.91 1.53 32.88
CA VAL A 681 5.32 1.12 34.22
C VAL A 681 6.82 0.83 34.24
N LYS A 682 7.51 1.33 35.26
CA LYS A 682 8.92 1.04 35.52
C LYS A 682 9.01 0.15 36.75
N ALA A 683 9.71 -0.98 36.60
CA ALA A 683 10.00 -1.92 37.68
C ALA A 683 11.45 -1.79 38.09
N GLU A 684 11.68 -1.60 39.37
CA GLU A 684 13.00 -1.65 40.01
C GLU A 684 13.26 -3.10 40.45
N LEU A 685 14.15 -3.79 39.75
CA LEU A 685 14.52 -5.18 39.95
C LEU A 685 15.96 -5.31 40.44
N PRO A 686 16.35 -6.41 41.08
CA PRO A 686 17.77 -6.65 41.47
C PRO A 686 18.74 -6.61 40.29
N THR A 687 18.25 -6.99 39.10
CA THR A 687 19.04 -6.99 37.84
C THR A 687 19.12 -5.63 37.17
N GLY A 688 18.39 -4.62 37.67
CA GLY A 688 18.30 -3.28 37.09
C GLY A 688 16.87 -2.81 36.89
N GLN A 689 16.69 -1.70 36.20
CA GLN A 689 15.38 -1.16 35.91
C GLN A 689 14.83 -1.74 34.59
N LYS A 690 13.59 -2.28 34.61
CA LYS A 690 12.84 -2.74 33.43
C LYS A 690 11.64 -1.81 33.18
N SER A 691 11.44 -1.36 31.94
CA SER A 691 10.34 -0.49 31.56
C SER A 691 9.36 -1.24 30.67
N PHE A 692 8.07 -1.10 31.00
CA PHE A 692 6.96 -1.70 30.26
C PHE A 692 6.11 -0.61 29.63
N SER A 693 5.85 -0.68 28.33
CA SER A 693 5.00 0.27 27.58
C SER A 693 3.71 -0.40 27.11
N ASN A 694 2.70 0.42 26.78
CA ASN A 694 1.37 -0.06 26.37
C ASN A 694 0.70 -0.97 27.43
N VAL A 695 0.94 -0.72 28.70
CA VAL A 695 0.39 -1.49 29.82
C VAL A 695 -1.14 -1.42 29.84
N ASP A 696 -1.72 -0.33 29.34
CA ASP A 696 -3.16 -0.15 29.10
C ASP A 696 -3.81 -1.19 28.20
N ARG A 697 -3.00 -1.99 27.47
CA ARG A 697 -3.47 -3.15 26.69
C ARG A 697 -3.81 -4.35 27.55
N GLY A 698 -3.37 -4.38 28.83
CA GLY A 698 -3.76 -5.37 29.83
C GLY A 698 -3.06 -6.72 29.68
N TYR A 699 -1.77 -6.69 29.31
CA TYR A 699 -0.92 -7.89 29.32
C TYR A 699 -0.20 -8.08 30.64
N LEU A 700 0.25 -9.32 30.95
CA LEU A 700 1.06 -9.63 32.11
C LEU A 700 2.47 -9.07 31.96
N LEU A 701 2.93 -8.32 32.97
CA LEU A 701 4.28 -7.77 33.01
C LEU A 701 5.23 -8.83 33.53
N GLU A 702 6.02 -9.43 32.66
CA GLU A 702 7.04 -10.43 33.00
C GLU A 702 8.23 -9.78 33.70
N LEU A 703 8.42 -10.03 34.98
CA LEU A 703 9.53 -9.49 35.74
C LEU A 703 10.78 -10.38 35.63
N GLY A 704 10.62 -11.65 35.29
CA GLY A 704 11.67 -12.67 35.27
C GLY A 704 11.84 -13.37 36.64
N THR A 705 12.93 -14.13 36.81
CA THR A 705 13.19 -14.90 38.00
C THR A 705 13.65 -13.99 39.16
N LEU A 706 12.95 -14.06 40.29
CA LEU A 706 13.23 -13.28 41.49
C LEU A 706 13.56 -14.23 42.65
N ALA A 707 14.47 -13.78 43.52
CA ALA A 707 14.85 -14.48 44.74
C ALA A 707 14.01 -13.99 45.94
N PRO A 708 13.73 -14.89 46.94
CA PRO A 708 12.96 -14.53 48.12
C PRO A 708 13.57 -13.39 48.93
N GLY A 709 12.70 -12.56 49.53
CA GLY A 709 13.10 -11.50 50.42
C GLY A 709 13.57 -10.19 49.74
N THR A 710 13.56 -10.11 48.42
CA THR A 710 13.90 -8.88 47.68
C THR A 710 12.66 -8.04 47.45
N GLU A 711 12.61 -6.80 47.91
CA GLU A 711 11.53 -5.87 47.64
C GLU A 711 11.56 -5.44 46.16
N VAL A 712 10.45 -5.64 45.47
CA VAL A 712 10.24 -5.20 44.08
C VAL A 712 9.26 -4.05 44.08
N LYS A 713 9.61 -2.95 43.38
CA LYS A 713 8.84 -1.75 43.31
C LYS A 713 8.50 -1.41 41.84
N LEU A 714 7.21 -1.28 41.54
CA LEU A 714 6.72 -0.82 40.24
C LEU A 714 6.18 0.62 40.39
N THR A 715 6.43 1.46 39.40
CA THR A 715 5.99 2.86 39.40
C THR A 715 5.35 3.20 38.05
N ALA A 716 4.14 3.76 38.08
CA ALA A 716 3.47 4.31 36.87
C ALA A 716 4.03 5.69 36.53
N ASP A 717 4.34 5.93 35.25
CA ASP A 717 4.83 7.23 34.77
C ASP A 717 3.73 8.28 34.66
N GLU A 718 2.45 7.88 34.55
CA GLU A 718 1.32 8.81 34.42
C GLU A 718 1.02 9.50 35.77
N ALA A 719 1.17 10.82 35.77
CA ALA A 719 0.97 11.63 36.95
C ALA A 719 -0.50 11.59 37.43
N GLY A 720 -0.70 11.22 38.69
CA GLY A 720 -2.02 11.21 39.34
C GLY A 720 -2.84 9.93 39.16
N GLU A 721 -2.37 8.97 38.36
CA GLU A 721 -3.02 7.67 38.24
C GLU A 721 -2.55 6.73 39.35
N GLN A 722 -3.46 5.92 39.90
CA GLN A 722 -3.16 4.91 40.91
C GLN A 722 -2.73 3.61 40.23
N LEU A 723 -1.61 3.01 40.66
CA LEU A 723 -1.13 1.74 40.13
C LEU A 723 -1.79 0.57 40.88
N ASN A 724 -3.01 0.22 40.47
CA ASN A 724 -3.68 -0.98 40.96
C ASN A 724 -3.13 -2.19 40.23
N ALA A 725 -2.42 -3.05 40.95
CA ALA A 725 -1.76 -4.20 40.36
C ALA A 725 -1.81 -5.40 41.33
N ILE A 726 -1.63 -6.60 40.78
CA ILE A 726 -1.52 -7.86 41.50
C ILE A 726 -0.26 -8.56 40.99
N ALA A 727 0.58 -9.05 41.91
CA ALA A 727 1.76 -9.84 41.57
C ALA A 727 1.42 -11.34 41.68
N TYR A 728 1.99 -12.11 40.79
CA TYR A 728 1.83 -13.56 40.73
C TYR A 728 3.19 -14.24 40.60
N ARG A 729 3.37 -15.37 41.30
CA ARG A 729 4.47 -16.30 41.10
C ARG A 729 3.99 -17.45 40.18
N PHE A 730 4.78 -17.77 39.19
CA PHE A 730 4.52 -18.91 38.32
C PHE A 730 4.95 -20.21 39.00
N SER A 731 4.06 -21.22 39.00
CA SER A 731 4.30 -22.54 39.58
C SER A 731 4.68 -23.55 38.50
N GLU A 732 5.94 -24.01 38.49
CA GLU A 732 6.43 -25.00 37.54
C GLU A 732 5.74 -26.38 37.80
N ASP A 733 5.53 -26.75 39.07
CA ASP A 733 4.83 -27.98 39.44
C ASP A 733 3.38 -28.00 38.90
N ALA A 734 2.63 -26.91 39.05
CA ALA A 734 1.27 -26.81 38.54
C ALA A 734 1.26 -26.83 36.98
N MET A 735 2.28 -26.24 36.34
CA MET A 735 2.46 -26.31 34.88
C MET A 735 2.62 -27.78 34.41
N ILE A 736 3.44 -28.57 35.09
CA ILE A 736 3.64 -29.99 34.77
C ILE A 736 2.32 -30.78 34.97
N GLN A 737 1.61 -30.51 36.07
CA GLN A 737 0.30 -31.15 36.33
C GLN A 737 -0.70 -30.85 35.22
N VAL A 738 -0.90 -29.57 34.84
CA VAL A 738 -1.88 -29.21 33.81
C VAL A 738 -1.46 -29.72 32.43
N TYR A 739 -0.17 -29.73 32.10
CA TYR A 739 0.31 -30.39 30.91
C TYR A 739 -0.07 -31.88 30.85
N ASP A 740 0.17 -32.66 31.91
CA ASP A 740 -0.16 -34.07 31.96
C ASP A 740 -1.68 -34.31 31.81
N ARG A 741 -2.50 -33.39 32.36
CA ARG A 741 -3.97 -33.46 32.21
C ARG A 741 -4.44 -33.19 30.79
N LEU A 742 -3.90 -32.15 30.14
CA LEU A 742 -4.31 -31.75 28.80
C LEU A 742 -3.70 -32.65 27.71
N ASN A 743 -2.55 -33.25 27.97
CA ASN A 743 -1.82 -34.11 27.01
C ASN A 743 -2.21 -35.60 27.09
N GLN A 744 -3.36 -35.96 27.67
CA GLN A 744 -3.83 -37.35 27.76
C GLN A 744 -4.21 -37.97 26.42
N SER A 745 -4.71 -37.17 25.49
CA SER A 745 -5.08 -37.60 24.14
C SER A 745 -4.52 -36.62 23.11
N PRO A 746 -3.18 -36.64 22.89
CA PRO A 746 -2.51 -35.76 21.93
C PRO A 746 -2.80 -36.19 20.50
N MET A 747 -2.85 -35.25 19.59
CA MET A 747 -2.84 -35.50 18.14
C MET A 747 -1.39 -35.57 17.65
N HIS A 748 -1.01 -36.71 17.12
CA HIS A 748 0.33 -36.89 16.48
C HIS A 748 0.22 -36.70 14.99
N LEU A 749 0.95 -35.74 14.45
CA LEU A 749 0.99 -35.51 13.03
C LEU A 749 1.86 -36.58 12.32
N THR A 750 1.33 -37.16 11.27
CA THR A 750 2.05 -38.05 10.37
C THR A 750 2.63 -37.32 9.20
N SER A 751 2.02 -36.20 8.81
CA SER A 751 2.55 -35.27 7.79
C SER A 751 1.95 -33.91 7.95
N TRP A 752 2.74 -32.87 7.62
CA TRP A 752 2.23 -31.51 7.53
C TRP A 752 2.86 -30.70 6.40
N LYS A 753 2.05 -29.86 5.75
CA LYS A 753 2.40 -28.89 4.73
C LYS A 753 1.54 -27.64 4.93
N ASP A 754 1.85 -26.58 4.21
CA ASP A 754 1.10 -25.31 4.32
C ASP A 754 -0.42 -25.47 4.36
N THR A 755 -0.99 -26.29 3.47
CA THR A 755 -2.44 -26.42 3.30
C THR A 755 -2.99 -27.80 3.63
N LYS A 756 -2.16 -28.73 4.09
CA LYS A 756 -2.58 -30.09 4.39
C LYS A 756 -1.87 -30.62 5.62
N LEU A 757 -2.63 -31.15 6.55
CA LEU A 757 -2.12 -31.85 7.73
C LEU A 757 -2.81 -33.20 7.81
N SER A 758 -2.07 -34.22 8.19
CA SER A 758 -2.61 -35.55 8.54
C SER A 758 -2.03 -35.96 9.86
N GLY A 759 -2.85 -36.54 10.73
CA GLY A 759 -2.41 -37.01 12.03
C GLY A 759 -3.33 -38.08 12.57
N THR A 760 -2.96 -38.64 13.71
CA THR A 760 -3.75 -39.62 14.45
C THR A 760 -4.01 -39.12 15.87
N VAL A 761 -5.15 -39.45 16.42
CA VAL A 761 -5.50 -39.17 17.80
C VAL A 761 -6.13 -40.44 18.41
N SER A 762 -5.70 -40.78 19.64
CA SER A 762 -6.31 -41.83 20.43
C SER A 762 -7.12 -41.20 21.56
N ALA A 763 -8.43 -41.05 21.34
CA ALA A 763 -9.30 -40.39 22.30
C ALA A 763 -9.80 -41.39 23.36
N ALA A 764 -9.40 -41.20 24.61
CA ALA A 764 -9.83 -42.05 25.70
C ALA A 764 -11.33 -41.95 25.98
N LYS A 765 -11.93 -40.78 25.70
CA LYS A 765 -13.36 -40.46 25.79
C LYS A 765 -13.76 -39.58 24.63
N ALA A 766 -15.05 -39.57 24.31
CA ALA A 766 -15.58 -38.56 23.38
C ALA A 766 -15.35 -37.16 23.92
N GLY A 767 -14.96 -36.24 23.04
CA GLY A 767 -14.66 -34.84 23.41
C GLY A 767 -14.39 -33.95 22.22
N MET A 768 -13.90 -32.76 22.49
CA MET A 768 -13.53 -31.79 21.47
C MET A 768 -12.04 -31.92 21.14
N LEU A 769 -11.68 -32.28 19.91
CA LEU A 769 -10.32 -32.10 19.43
C LEU A 769 -10.10 -30.60 19.23
N PHE A 770 -9.48 -29.95 20.21
CA PHE A 770 -9.00 -28.59 20.14
C PHE A 770 -7.74 -28.55 19.33
N THR A 771 -7.56 -27.50 18.51
CA THR A 771 -6.31 -27.23 17.82
C THR A 771 -5.86 -25.78 18.03
N SER A 772 -4.55 -25.54 18.11
CA SER A 772 -4.00 -24.17 18.12
C SER A 772 -3.95 -23.57 16.70
N ILE A 773 -4.85 -23.99 15.81
CA ILE A 773 -5.04 -23.45 14.46
C ILE A 773 -6.11 -22.35 14.52
N PRO A 774 -5.87 -21.14 14.02
CA PRO A 774 -6.90 -20.12 13.90
C PRO A 774 -8.11 -20.61 13.11
N PHE A 775 -9.31 -20.33 13.62
CA PHE A 775 -10.52 -20.68 12.88
C PHE A 775 -10.65 -19.88 11.60
N ASP A 776 -10.72 -20.58 10.48
CA ASP A 776 -11.01 -20.02 9.15
C ASP A 776 -11.95 -20.96 8.40
N LYS A 777 -12.96 -20.39 7.74
CA LYS A 777 -13.96 -21.15 6.95
C LYS A 777 -13.35 -21.88 5.74
N GLY A 778 -12.09 -21.65 5.44
CA GLY A 778 -11.33 -22.35 4.40
C GLY A 778 -10.86 -23.75 4.83
N TRP A 779 -10.82 -24.04 6.12
CA TRP A 779 -10.49 -25.38 6.63
C TRP A 779 -11.61 -26.37 6.41
N THR A 780 -11.24 -27.53 5.92
CA THR A 780 -12.08 -28.72 5.84
C THR A 780 -11.38 -29.84 6.60
N VAL A 781 -12.07 -30.47 7.54
CA VAL A 781 -11.52 -31.57 8.33
C VAL A 781 -12.29 -32.86 8.03
N LYS A 782 -11.55 -33.97 7.97
CA LYS A 782 -12.08 -35.32 7.86
C LYS A 782 -11.61 -36.16 9.04
N VAL A 783 -12.49 -36.97 9.57
CA VAL A 783 -12.20 -38.00 10.57
C VAL A 783 -12.46 -39.34 9.90
N ASP A 784 -11.47 -40.22 9.86
CA ASP A 784 -11.53 -41.53 9.22
C ASP A 784 -12.01 -41.49 7.76
N GLY A 785 -11.66 -40.41 7.03
CA GLY A 785 -12.04 -40.19 5.64
C GLY A 785 -13.37 -39.45 5.43
N GLU A 786 -14.23 -39.36 6.46
CA GLU A 786 -15.51 -38.69 6.40
C GLU A 786 -15.40 -37.21 6.81
N LYS A 787 -16.05 -36.33 6.05
CA LYS A 787 -16.05 -34.90 6.35
C LYS A 787 -16.87 -34.59 7.59
N VAL A 788 -16.28 -33.90 8.56
CA VAL A 788 -16.94 -33.46 9.79
C VAL A 788 -17.17 -31.95 9.79
N GLU A 789 -18.12 -31.52 10.63
CA GLU A 789 -18.36 -30.11 10.85
C GLU A 789 -17.25 -29.52 11.73
N THR A 790 -16.74 -28.36 11.32
CA THR A 790 -15.75 -27.61 12.09
C THR A 790 -16.42 -26.52 12.89
N ARG A 791 -16.00 -26.30 14.13
CA ARG A 791 -16.51 -25.26 15.01
C ARG A 791 -15.42 -24.36 15.56
N LYS A 792 -15.80 -23.20 16.06
CA LYS A 792 -14.91 -22.21 16.64
C LYS A 792 -14.84 -22.44 18.15
N ALA A 793 -13.75 -23.05 18.64
CA ALA A 793 -13.52 -23.19 20.06
C ALA A 793 -13.03 -21.88 20.69
N PHE A 794 -13.53 -21.54 21.88
CA PHE A 794 -13.15 -20.39 22.69
C PHE A 794 -13.10 -19.08 21.87
N GLY A 795 -14.00 -18.96 20.91
CA GLY A 795 -14.13 -17.78 20.06
C GLY A 795 -13.03 -17.58 19.02
N ALA A 796 -11.96 -18.39 18.95
CA ALA A 796 -10.80 -18.11 18.12
C ALA A 796 -10.23 -19.30 17.31
N PHE A 797 -10.34 -20.54 17.80
CA PHE A 797 -9.60 -21.68 17.26
C PHE A 797 -10.47 -22.72 16.55
N LEU A 798 -9.86 -23.46 15.65
CA LEU A 798 -10.45 -24.55 14.91
C LEU A 798 -10.60 -25.78 15.83
N ALA A 799 -11.80 -26.34 15.94
CA ALA A 799 -12.04 -27.56 16.63
C ALA A 799 -13.08 -28.45 15.92
N ILE A 800 -13.09 -29.72 16.26
CA ILE A 800 -14.06 -30.73 15.84
C ILE A 800 -14.42 -31.63 17.01
N ASP A 801 -15.58 -32.26 16.96
CA ASP A 801 -15.96 -33.29 17.92
C ASP A 801 -15.43 -34.64 17.46
N VAL A 802 -14.87 -35.42 18.38
CA VAL A 802 -14.37 -36.78 18.14
C VAL A 802 -14.99 -37.76 19.12
N SER A 803 -15.28 -38.99 18.66
CA SER A 803 -15.72 -40.08 19.51
C SER A 803 -14.54 -40.68 20.29
N ALA A 804 -14.84 -41.58 21.24
CA ALA A 804 -13.81 -42.39 21.87
C ALA A 804 -13.26 -43.41 20.86
N GLY A 805 -11.93 -43.59 20.84
CA GLY A 805 -11.24 -44.54 19.96
C GLY A 805 -10.06 -43.90 19.21
N ASP A 806 -9.49 -44.68 18.30
CA ASP A 806 -8.39 -44.25 17.43
C ASP A 806 -8.97 -43.69 16.16
N HIS A 807 -8.52 -42.47 15.81
CA HIS A 807 -8.99 -41.74 14.64
C HIS A 807 -7.85 -41.22 13.79
N VAL A 808 -8.05 -41.20 12.47
CA VAL A 808 -7.20 -40.51 11.50
C VAL A 808 -7.85 -39.16 11.15
N ILE A 809 -7.10 -38.06 11.35
CA ILE A 809 -7.60 -36.73 11.15
C ILE A 809 -6.84 -36.08 9.96
N ASP A 810 -7.60 -35.68 8.95
CA ASP A 810 -7.05 -34.96 7.77
C ASP A 810 -7.60 -33.56 7.71
N PHE A 811 -6.70 -32.57 7.65
CA PHE A 811 -7.01 -31.17 7.45
C PHE A 811 -6.63 -30.75 6.03
N SER A 812 -7.48 -29.98 5.39
CA SER A 812 -7.18 -29.35 4.10
C SER A 812 -7.69 -27.92 4.08
N TYR A 813 -6.83 -27.01 3.64
CA TYR A 813 -7.13 -25.59 3.55
C TYR A 813 -7.31 -25.12 2.12
N PHE A 814 -8.40 -24.39 1.87
CA PHE A 814 -8.64 -23.70 0.61
C PHE A 814 -9.43 -22.40 0.88
N PRO A 815 -8.89 -21.21 0.56
CA PRO A 815 -9.54 -19.94 0.88
C PRO A 815 -10.94 -19.84 0.31
N LYS A 816 -11.90 -19.45 1.15
CA LYS A 816 -13.28 -19.24 0.71
C LYS A 816 -13.32 -18.12 -0.34
N GLY A 817 -14.08 -18.32 -1.40
CA GLY A 817 -14.19 -17.36 -2.50
C GLY A 817 -13.16 -17.54 -3.62
N LEU A 818 -12.02 -18.21 -3.41
CA LEU A 818 -10.95 -18.33 -4.40
C LEU A 818 -11.41 -19.06 -5.67
N LYS A 819 -12.14 -20.17 -5.53
CA LYS A 819 -12.68 -20.93 -6.69
C LYS A 819 -13.67 -20.08 -7.48
N THR A 820 -14.62 -19.46 -6.80
CA THR A 820 -15.63 -18.60 -7.44
C THR A 820 -14.97 -17.38 -8.08
N GLY A 821 -14.05 -16.73 -7.38
CA GLY A 821 -13.28 -15.59 -7.88
C GLY A 821 -12.45 -15.95 -9.11
N GLY A 822 -11.78 -17.11 -9.09
CA GLY A 822 -11.02 -17.60 -10.23
C GLY A 822 -11.89 -17.87 -11.46
N LEU A 823 -13.08 -18.44 -11.29
CA LEU A 823 -14.05 -18.63 -12.37
C LEU A 823 -14.54 -17.29 -12.95
N ILE A 824 -14.82 -16.30 -12.09
CA ILE A 824 -15.22 -14.96 -12.53
C ILE A 824 -14.08 -14.28 -13.28
N SER A 825 -12.85 -14.37 -12.77
CA SER A 825 -11.68 -13.79 -13.45
C SER A 825 -11.44 -14.45 -14.81
N GLY A 826 -11.49 -15.78 -14.88
CA GLY A 826 -11.38 -16.52 -16.13
C GLY A 826 -12.48 -16.14 -17.14
N GLY A 827 -13.73 -16.08 -16.68
CA GLY A 827 -14.87 -15.63 -17.51
C GLY A 827 -14.70 -14.19 -18.00
N SER A 828 -14.25 -13.28 -17.15
CA SER A 828 -13.99 -11.88 -17.51
C SER A 828 -12.89 -11.75 -18.56
N ILE A 829 -11.82 -12.53 -18.44
CA ILE A 829 -10.74 -12.58 -19.45
C ILE A 829 -11.30 -13.06 -20.80
N VAL A 830 -12.09 -14.14 -20.82
CA VAL A 830 -12.69 -14.68 -22.05
C VAL A 830 -13.61 -13.63 -22.69
N ILE A 831 -14.50 -12.99 -21.90
CA ILE A 831 -15.40 -11.95 -22.40
C ILE A 831 -14.58 -10.78 -22.96
N LEU A 832 -13.53 -10.36 -22.29
CA LEU A 832 -12.69 -9.26 -22.74
C LEU A 832 -11.98 -9.58 -24.07
N ILE A 833 -11.47 -10.79 -24.23
CA ILE A 833 -10.87 -11.28 -25.48
C ILE A 833 -11.92 -11.30 -26.60
N LEU A 834 -13.12 -11.80 -26.33
CA LEU A 834 -14.22 -11.81 -27.30
C LEU A 834 -14.62 -10.39 -27.73
N LEU A 835 -14.75 -9.46 -26.78
CA LEU A 835 -15.03 -8.04 -27.07
C LEU A 835 -13.93 -7.40 -27.91
N TRP A 836 -12.66 -7.76 -27.67
CA TRP A 836 -11.52 -7.29 -28.46
C TRP A 836 -11.59 -7.80 -29.91
N PHE A 837 -11.87 -9.10 -30.11
CA PHE A 837 -12.01 -9.68 -31.45
C PHE A 837 -13.22 -9.09 -32.22
N LEU A 838 -14.39 -9.00 -31.57
CA LEU A 838 -15.60 -8.41 -32.17
C LEU A 838 -15.34 -6.98 -32.62
N ARG A 839 -14.69 -6.19 -31.79
CA ARG A 839 -14.34 -4.82 -32.11
C ARG A 839 -13.35 -4.73 -33.26
N ARG A 840 -12.28 -5.51 -33.26
CA ARG A 840 -11.30 -5.55 -34.35
C ARG A 840 -11.97 -5.93 -35.69
N GLU A 841 -12.92 -6.82 -35.64
CA GLU A 841 -13.70 -7.18 -36.85
C GLU A 841 -14.61 -6.05 -37.29
N MET A 842 -15.24 -5.32 -36.35
CA MET A 842 -16.07 -4.15 -36.71
C MET A 842 -15.20 -3.04 -37.32
N GLU A 843 -14.07 -2.72 -36.74
CA GLU A 843 -13.12 -1.74 -37.26
C GLU A 843 -12.61 -2.13 -38.65
N ARG A 844 -12.34 -3.42 -38.91
CA ARG A 844 -12.01 -3.94 -40.24
C ARG A 844 -13.12 -3.78 -41.25
N ARG A 845 -14.38 -4.04 -40.83
CA ARG A 845 -15.55 -3.87 -41.71
C ARG A 845 -15.78 -2.40 -42.05
N GLU A 846 -15.62 -1.50 -41.09
CA GLU A 846 -15.71 -0.06 -41.30
C GLU A 846 -14.62 0.46 -42.24
N ALA A 847 -13.38 0.00 -42.02
CA ALA A 847 -12.26 0.35 -42.90
C ALA A 847 -12.48 -0.14 -44.33
N ARG A 848 -13.02 -1.36 -44.53
CA ARG A 848 -13.40 -1.87 -45.89
C ARG A 848 -14.47 -1.02 -46.54
N LYS A 849 -15.53 -0.66 -45.80
CA LYS A 849 -16.59 0.21 -46.33
C LYS A 849 -16.07 1.58 -46.73
N ARG A 850 -15.16 2.20 -45.91
CA ARG A 850 -14.53 3.47 -46.26
C ARG A 850 -13.68 3.37 -47.51
N MET A 851 -12.88 2.31 -47.63
CA MET A 851 -12.06 2.06 -48.83
C MET A 851 -12.92 1.85 -50.08
N GLU A 852 -14.07 1.20 -49.92
CA GLU A 852 -15.04 1.00 -51.04
C GLU A 852 -15.70 2.34 -51.43
N GLN A 853 -16.03 3.19 -50.45
CA GLN A 853 -16.53 4.54 -50.73
C GLN A 853 -15.51 5.43 -51.43
N ILE A 854 -14.26 5.42 -50.99
CA ILE A 854 -13.16 6.17 -51.64
C ILE A 854 -12.94 5.67 -53.05
N ARG A 855 -12.96 4.35 -53.25
CA ARG A 855 -12.83 3.78 -54.62
C ARG A 855 -14.00 4.18 -55.55
N ASN A 856 -15.21 4.18 -55.03
CA ASN A 856 -16.37 4.61 -55.81
C ASN A 856 -16.31 6.12 -56.15
N MET A 857 -15.92 6.99 -55.21
CA MET A 857 -15.70 8.40 -55.48
C MET A 857 -14.56 8.65 -56.47
N GLN A 858 -13.49 7.84 -56.46
CA GLN A 858 -12.41 7.93 -57.44
C GLN A 858 -12.90 7.47 -58.86
N GLN A 859 -13.75 6.47 -58.94
CA GLN A 859 -14.39 6.05 -60.21
C GLN A 859 -15.37 7.10 -60.72
N GLU A 860 -16.19 7.71 -59.90
CA GLU A 860 -17.11 8.78 -60.24
C GLU A 860 -16.34 10.04 -60.71
N ALA A 861 -15.17 10.36 -60.11
CA ALA A 861 -14.32 11.46 -60.54
C ALA A 861 -13.54 11.16 -61.85
N GLU A 862 -13.31 9.87 -62.18
CA GLU A 862 -12.76 9.46 -63.49
C GLU A 862 -13.78 9.49 -64.59
N ASP A 863 -15.07 9.25 -64.26
CA ASP A 863 -16.18 9.24 -65.24
C ASP A 863 -16.75 10.66 -65.53
N ASP A 864 -16.56 11.66 -64.65
CA ASP A 864 -16.97 13.08 -64.84
C ASP A 864 -15.89 14.05 -64.35
N PRO A 865 -14.96 14.42 -65.25
CA PRO A 865 -13.79 15.24 -64.92
C PRO A 865 -14.12 16.74 -64.60
N ASP A 866 -15.32 17.21 -64.75
CA ASP A 866 -15.75 18.61 -64.57
C ASP A 866 -16.41 18.86 -63.19
N GLU A 867 -16.66 17.85 -62.32
CA GLU A 867 -17.13 18.03 -60.94
C GLU A 867 -15.95 17.99 -59.95
N GLU A 868 -15.63 19.15 -59.33
CA GLU A 868 -14.70 19.12 -58.17
C GLU A 868 -15.36 18.40 -56.98
N PRO A 869 -14.72 17.34 -56.43
CA PRO A 869 -15.31 16.60 -55.31
C PRO A 869 -15.29 17.46 -54.02
N GLU A 870 -16.45 17.67 -53.40
CA GLU A 870 -16.57 18.23 -52.05
C GLU A 870 -15.92 17.25 -51.04
N PHE A 871 -14.72 17.59 -50.58
CA PHE A 871 -14.06 16.85 -49.53
C PHE A 871 -14.63 17.25 -48.16
N GLU A 872 -15.50 16.45 -47.58
CA GLU A 872 -15.74 16.50 -46.11
C GLU A 872 -14.43 16.18 -45.39
N GLU A 873 -14.02 17.03 -44.42
CA GLU A 873 -12.81 16.82 -43.60
C GLU A 873 -12.81 15.40 -43.02
N ILE A 874 -11.85 14.61 -43.44
CA ILE A 874 -11.62 13.26 -42.91
C ILE A 874 -10.86 13.43 -41.56
N PRO A 875 -11.39 12.91 -40.46
CA PRO A 875 -10.64 12.93 -39.19
C PRO A 875 -9.33 12.13 -39.32
N ASP A 876 -8.22 12.73 -38.87
CA ASP A 876 -6.91 12.12 -38.87
C ASP A 876 -6.91 10.69 -38.31
N LEU A 877 -6.42 9.74 -39.09
CA LEU A 877 -6.10 8.39 -38.62
C LEU A 877 -4.73 8.44 -37.93
N ASP A 878 -4.63 7.88 -36.75
CA ASP A 878 -3.34 7.72 -36.07
C ASP A 878 -2.38 6.90 -36.94
N ASP A 879 -1.17 7.44 -37.21
CA ASP A 879 -0.12 6.87 -38.05
C ASP A 879 0.35 5.44 -37.64
N GLU A 880 0.01 4.98 -36.43
CA GLU A 880 0.32 3.63 -35.96
C GLU A 880 -0.54 2.53 -36.62
N ASP A 881 -1.78 2.85 -37.04
CA ASP A 881 -2.68 1.87 -37.70
C ASP A 881 -2.33 1.65 -39.18
N LEU A 882 -1.67 2.63 -39.81
CA LEU A 882 -1.23 2.52 -41.22
C LEU A 882 0.04 1.67 -41.38
N THR A 883 0.97 1.75 -40.41
CA THR A 883 2.21 0.97 -40.43
C THR A 883 1.98 -0.54 -40.27
N ASP A 884 1.02 -0.95 -39.43
CA ASP A 884 0.67 -2.36 -39.25
C ASP A 884 -0.03 -2.95 -40.46
N THR A 885 -0.80 -2.15 -41.22
CA THR A 885 -1.48 -2.60 -42.42
C THR A 885 -0.52 -2.78 -43.60
N ILE A 886 0.51 -1.95 -43.69
CA ILE A 886 1.55 -2.01 -44.74
C ILE A 886 2.55 -3.14 -44.46
N ASN A 887 2.93 -3.37 -43.21
CA ASN A 887 3.86 -4.46 -42.83
C ASN A 887 3.21 -5.85 -42.99
N ASN A 888 1.91 -6.01 -42.75
CA ASN A 888 1.19 -7.27 -43.00
C ASN A 888 1.00 -7.57 -44.52
N ARG A 889 1.04 -6.55 -45.39
CA ARG A 889 1.02 -6.80 -46.85
C ARG A 889 2.39 -7.24 -47.40
N LYS A 890 3.51 -6.77 -46.84
CA LYS A 890 4.85 -7.24 -47.23
C LYS A 890 5.07 -8.69 -46.83
N ALA A 891 4.61 -9.10 -45.65
CA ALA A 891 4.71 -10.48 -45.20
C ALA A 891 3.89 -11.49 -46.03
N THR A 892 2.71 -11.06 -46.57
CA THR A 892 1.86 -11.95 -47.40
C THR A 892 2.32 -11.99 -48.86
N THR A 893 3.14 -11.05 -49.32
CA THR A 893 3.66 -11.06 -50.71
C THR A 893 5.00 -11.79 -50.83
N GLU A 894 5.74 -11.95 -49.73
CA GLU A 894 6.98 -12.76 -49.69
C GLU A 894 6.72 -14.26 -49.47
N GLU A 895 5.52 -14.69 -49.04
CA GLU A 895 5.11 -16.10 -48.98
C GLU A 895 4.50 -16.63 -50.31
N GLN A 896 4.36 -15.80 -51.35
CA GLN A 896 3.81 -16.17 -52.67
C GLN A 896 4.79 -15.97 -53.82
N LEU A 897 6.07 -15.71 -53.53
CA LEU A 897 7.18 -15.79 -54.48
C LEU A 897 8.23 -16.78 -53.94
#